data_b1952bdea5d3c4f3fa9fc555516359a5
#
_entry.id   b1952bdea5d3c4f3fa9fc555516359a5
#
_cell.length_a   1.000
_cell.length_b   1.000
_cell.length_c   1.000
_cell.angle_alpha   90.00
_cell.angle_beta   90.00
_cell.angle_gamma   90.00
#
_symmetry.space_group_name_H-M   'P 1'
#
loop_
_entity.id
_entity.type
_entity.pdbx_description
1 polymer ?
#
loop_
_entity_poly.entity_id
_entity_poly.type
_entity_poly.pdbx_seq_one_letter_code
_entity_poly.pdbx_strand_id
1 'polypeptide(L)'
;LQFKNLLSRFDITAPVNIIEDTFKTISDLKEARNYLTDRDGWLSEERSYRSLFEPVWDGEDTDASVLFEYRNWVLAIRTMIAEGLITEQTVMHIADGTLGPDVMSGLFTELEAAAKAHSEESALLFERLGIDEVSEDITFAQMRRTADVWITEIDRLEEWSKFLSYAEVCAGTAAAQILPLIMTDKIDHDALIPAFLTGYADALLKEAYQQRPILAHFSQMPHEQKIAAFREFDLQMVSSNAKRLVQILDGNIPELFTGASRESEMGVLTGEFNRKRGHMSIRSLMTKSGSLIQKIKPCFMMSPLSVAQYLDPRSVMFDIIIFDEASQVKPEDALGALMRGRQLVVMGDSRQLPPTTFFDQIGGAEDDEEEESTAGITDMESLLHVCKQSFVTKRLRWHYRSRHESLIAVSNAEFYDGTLQVFPSPMHDTEDVGLSFVHVEDSVYERGKAGVNRGEAKAVAEAVIDYYRRFPNKTLGVATFSTKQQELIRREVDLLLRDNPDVESLMRPENGEHFFVKNLETVQGDERDTMLISIGYGFDENHRLSRNFGPLNQTGGERRLNVLITRARERCVVFANFRGYDLPVESDTPDGVAALSAFLTYAETRNAAPLSAGEDISPDVADLFPETVARMLEDNGYTVARNVGCAGFRIDLAVLHPETEGVYMAGILCDGPFYWSAADARDRDRLRGQVLEGLGWNLIRIWSPEWFQHPASCTKVLLDFLVDAAKKEPLKLSVEPEIPVVEAVEEIEEEPAEETVEETQAEPVEELKPQQVNLFDLFEELQEE
;
A
#
# COMPACT_ATOMS: atom_id res chain seq x y z
N LEU A 1 39.72 5.94 26.69
CA LEU A 1 40.77 5.34 27.53
C LEU A 1 40.88 3.84 27.32
N GLN A 2 39.75 3.09 27.35
CA GLN A 2 39.72 1.64 27.09
C GLN A 2 40.19 1.28 25.66
N PHE A 3 39.79 2.06 24.67
CA PHE A 3 40.19 1.87 23.27
C PHE A 3 41.68 2.11 23.04
N LYS A 4 42.25 3.15 23.67
CA LYS A 4 43.69 3.46 23.62
C LYS A 4 44.55 2.40 24.29
N ASN A 5 44.04 1.82 25.38
CA ASN A 5 44.70 0.72 26.06
C ASN A 5 44.66 -0.60 25.29
N LEU A 6 43.56 -0.81 24.49
CA LEU A 6 43.48 -1.98 23.63
C LEU A 6 44.47 -1.89 22.45
N LEU A 7 44.53 -0.73 21.78
CA LEU A 7 45.46 -0.50 20.67
C LEU A 7 46.94 -0.63 21.09
N SER A 8 47.30 -0.18 22.31
CA SER A 8 48.67 -0.30 22.82
C SER A 8 49.10 -1.76 23.09
N ARG A 9 48.16 -2.66 23.35
CA ARG A 9 48.45 -4.10 23.53
C ARG A 9 48.83 -4.80 22.21
N PHE A 10 48.49 -4.21 21.06
CA PHE A 10 48.81 -4.71 19.73
C PHE A 10 49.93 -3.91 19.04
N ASP A 11 50.59 -3.01 19.75
CA ASP A 11 51.64 -2.15 19.23
C ASP A 11 51.23 -1.30 18.00
N ILE A 12 49.96 -0.93 17.92
CA ILE A 12 49.41 -0.13 16.82
C ILE A 12 49.64 1.35 17.16
N THR A 13 50.68 1.92 16.56
CA THR A 13 51.11 3.31 16.77
C THR A 13 50.64 4.27 15.68
N ALA A 14 50.09 3.77 14.57
CA ALA A 14 49.61 4.61 13.49
C ALA A 14 48.25 5.24 13.81
N PRO A 15 47.99 6.50 13.43
CA PRO A 15 46.68 7.10 13.58
C PRO A 15 45.65 6.36 12.67
N VAL A 16 44.67 5.72 13.30
CA VAL A 16 43.58 5.07 12.62
C VAL A 16 42.65 6.16 12.07
N ASN A 17 42.50 6.25 10.78
CA ASN A 17 41.63 7.23 10.17
C ASN A 17 40.17 6.75 10.32
N ILE A 18 39.50 7.27 11.35
CA ILE A 18 38.22 6.74 11.87
C ILE A 18 37.05 7.00 10.89
N ILE A 19 37.25 7.81 9.86
CA ILE A 19 36.14 8.33 9.03
C ILE A 19 35.80 7.40 7.84
N GLU A 20 36.75 6.66 7.29
CA GLU A 20 36.52 5.90 6.06
C GLU A 20 36.11 4.43 6.22
N ASP A 21 36.36 3.77 7.37
CA ASP A 21 36.00 2.35 7.54
C ASP A 21 35.66 1.97 8.99
N THR A 22 34.77 2.71 9.61
CA THR A 22 34.41 2.53 11.03
C THR A 22 33.89 1.13 11.36
N PHE A 23 33.15 0.52 10.42
CA PHE A 23 32.57 -0.81 10.64
C PHE A 23 33.62 -1.92 10.56
N LYS A 24 34.55 -1.85 9.62
CA LYS A 24 35.66 -2.79 9.51
C LYS A 24 36.56 -2.71 10.72
N THR A 25 36.91 -1.51 11.12
CA THR A 25 37.70 -1.24 12.32
C THR A 25 37.04 -1.80 13.58
N ILE A 26 35.73 -1.69 13.75
CA ILE A 26 34.96 -2.27 14.87
C ILE A 26 34.98 -3.81 14.80
N SER A 27 34.87 -4.39 13.62
CA SER A 27 34.96 -5.85 13.43
C SER A 27 36.34 -6.37 13.82
N ASP A 28 37.38 -5.74 13.30
CA ASP A 28 38.77 -6.11 13.59
C ASP A 28 39.11 -5.97 15.09
N LEU A 29 38.59 -4.94 15.76
CA LEU A 29 38.73 -4.77 17.19
C LEU A 29 37.96 -5.80 18.02
N LYS A 30 36.81 -6.28 17.54
CA LYS A 30 36.10 -7.38 18.19
C LYS A 30 36.86 -8.70 18.07
N GLU A 31 37.40 -8.99 16.90
CA GLU A 31 38.23 -10.16 16.68
C GLU A 31 39.50 -10.12 17.55
N ALA A 32 40.17 -8.97 17.56
CA ALA A 32 41.33 -8.74 18.43
C ALA A 32 41.02 -8.93 19.93
N ARG A 33 39.86 -8.44 20.38
CA ARG A 33 39.41 -8.66 21.76
C ARG A 33 39.13 -10.13 22.04
N ASN A 34 38.48 -10.85 21.11
CA ASN A 34 38.22 -12.26 21.29
C ASN A 34 39.53 -13.05 21.37
N TYR A 35 40.44 -12.77 20.42
CA TYR A 35 41.78 -13.36 20.43
C TYR A 35 42.51 -13.16 21.80
N LEU A 36 42.51 -11.94 22.34
CA LEU A 36 43.14 -11.67 23.64
C LEU A 36 42.46 -12.43 24.79
N THR A 37 41.13 -12.57 24.73
CA THR A 37 40.39 -13.31 25.76
C THR A 37 40.73 -14.80 25.70
N ASP A 38 40.76 -15.36 24.49
CA ASP A 38 41.08 -16.77 24.26
C ASP A 38 42.54 -17.05 24.67
N ARG A 39 43.48 -16.16 24.32
CA ARG A 39 44.88 -16.24 24.73
C ARG A 39 45.07 -16.18 26.26
N ASP A 40 44.40 -15.21 26.91
CA ASP A 40 44.47 -15.06 28.38
C ASP A 40 43.88 -16.31 29.10
N GLY A 41 42.81 -16.90 28.52
CA GLY A 41 42.22 -18.18 28.95
C GLY A 41 43.22 -19.34 28.82
N TRP A 42 43.86 -19.46 27.67
CA TRP A 42 44.82 -20.48 27.35
C TRP A 42 46.05 -20.40 28.27
N LEU A 43 46.61 -19.21 28.51
CA LEU A 43 47.72 -19.00 29.43
C LEU A 43 47.37 -19.28 30.92
N SER A 44 46.09 -19.14 31.29
CA SER A 44 45.64 -19.44 32.65
C SER A 44 45.78 -20.93 33.02
N GLU A 45 45.75 -21.80 31.99
CA GLU A 45 45.88 -23.25 32.13
C GLU A 45 47.33 -23.75 31.86
N GLU A 46 48.31 -22.86 31.76
CA GLU A 46 49.68 -23.16 31.38
C GLU A 46 50.29 -24.29 32.22
N ARG A 47 49.97 -24.35 33.52
CA ARG A 47 50.50 -25.43 34.41
C ARG A 47 50.01 -26.82 33.97
N SER A 48 48.80 -26.91 33.54
CA SER A 48 48.20 -28.17 33.02
C SER A 48 48.85 -28.57 31.71
N TYR A 49 49.01 -27.63 30.78
CA TYR A 49 49.64 -27.89 29.50
C TYR A 49 51.09 -28.26 29.60
N ARG A 50 51.84 -27.57 30.46
CA ARG A 50 53.26 -27.90 30.77
C ARG A 50 53.41 -29.30 31.33
N SER A 51 52.48 -29.72 32.19
CA SER A 51 52.49 -31.06 32.77
C SER A 51 52.12 -32.17 31.80
N LEU A 52 51.35 -31.85 30.77
CA LEU A 52 50.88 -32.83 29.78
C LEU A 52 51.84 -32.98 28.59
N PHE A 53 52.53 -31.92 28.19
CA PHE A 53 53.27 -31.83 26.95
C PHE A 53 54.76 -31.59 27.12
N GLU A 54 55.28 -31.68 28.36
CA GLU A 54 56.71 -31.66 28.59
C GLU A 54 57.42 -32.85 27.84
N PRO A 55 58.46 -32.63 27.04
CA PRO A 55 59.37 -31.48 26.93
C PRO A 55 59.04 -30.51 25.76
N VAL A 56 57.92 -30.66 25.10
CA VAL A 56 57.57 -29.92 23.87
C VAL A 56 56.86 -28.59 24.12
N TRP A 57 56.49 -28.35 25.39
CA TRP A 57 55.78 -27.16 25.75
C TRP A 57 56.72 -25.97 26.04
N ASP A 58 56.62 -24.91 25.23
CA ASP A 58 57.37 -23.67 25.35
C ASP A 58 56.47 -22.43 25.48
N GLY A 59 55.35 -22.55 26.20
CA GLY A 59 54.43 -21.46 26.43
C GLY A 59 53.78 -20.94 25.14
N GLU A 60 53.80 -19.65 24.93
CA GLU A 60 53.23 -19.01 23.71
C GLU A 60 54.00 -19.37 22.44
N ASP A 61 55.27 -19.76 22.53
CA ASP A 61 56.13 -20.13 21.41
C ASP A 61 56.09 -21.63 21.08
N THR A 62 55.19 -22.38 21.72
CA THR A 62 55.01 -23.81 21.45
C THR A 62 54.60 -24.03 20.00
N ASP A 63 55.36 -24.82 19.27
CA ASP A 63 55.00 -25.20 17.90
C ASP A 63 53.82 -26.15 17.91
N ALA A 64 52.66 -25.60 17.54
CA ALA A 64 51.42 -26.35 17.46
C ALA A 64 51.51 -27.54 16.48
N SER A 65 52.33 -27.46 15.45
CA SER A 65 52.49 -28.56 14.44
C SER A 65 53.02 -29.83 15.11
N VAL A 66 53.95 -29.69 16.00
CA VAL A 66 54.53 -30.81 16.78
C VAL A 66 53.47 -31.43 17.70
N LEU A 67 52.67 -30.63 18.36
CA LEU A 67 51.57 -31.14 19.19
C LEU A 67 50.52 -31.89 18.36
N PHE A 68 50.22 -31.38 17.16
CA PHE A 68 49.34 -32.09 16.23
C PHE A 68 49.91 -33.39 15.73
N GLU A 69 51.22 -33.48 15.49
CA GLU A 69 51.90 -34.73 15.12
C GLU A 69 51.78 -35.77 16.23
N TYR A 70 52.11 -35.41 17.49
CA TYR A 70 51.92 -36.27 18.66
C TYR A 70 50.48 -36.74 18.81
N ARG A 71 49.54 -35.81 18.72
CA ARG A 71 48.12 -36.17 18.77
C ARG A 71 47.74 -37.17 17.67
N ASN A 72 48.16 -36.89 16.44
CA ASN A 72 47.83 -37.74 15.32
C ASN A 72 48.44 -39.15 15.47
N TRP A 73 49.65 -39.21 15.97
CA TRP A 73 50.32 -40.46 16.29
C TRP A 73 49.58 -41.26 17.37
N VAL A 74 49.19 -40.62 18.48
CA VAL A 74 48.38 -41.25 19.54
C VAL A 74 47.01 -41.67 19.04
N LEU A 75 46.38 -40.85 18.19
CA LEU A 75 45.08 -41.19 17.60
C LEU A 75 45.23 -42.40 16.63
N ALA A 76 46.30 -42.44 15.84
CA ALA A 76 46.56 -43.57 14.95
C ALA A 76 46.76 -44.87 15.75
N ILE A 77 47.54 -44.85 16.81
CA ILE A 77 47.70 -46.02 17.69
C ILE A 77 46.39 -46.45 18.33
N ARG A 78 45.58 -45.46 18.86
CA ARG A 78 44.28 -45.75 19.44
C ARG A 78 43.33 -46.34 18.40
N THR A 79 43.35 -45.84 17.19
CA THR A 79 42.56 -46.37 16.10
C THR A 79 42.96 -47.80 15.76
N MET A 80 44.27 -48.08 15.66
CA MET A 80 44.79 -49.44 15.44
C MET A 80 44.37 -50.38 16.56
N ILE A 81 44.40 -49.94 17.81
CA ILE A 81 43.96 -50.75 18.96
C ILE A 81 42.44 -50.97 18.88
N ALA A 82 41.66 -49.91 18.60
CA ALA A 82 40.18 -50.01 18.46
C ALA A 82 39.73 -50.90 17.30
N GLU A 83 40.50 -50.93 16.24
CA GLU A 83 40.29 -51.76 15.07
C GLU A 83 40.81 -53.21 15.29
N GLY A 84 41.43 -53.48 16.44
CA GLY A 84 41.96 -54.81 16.73
C GLY A 84 43.20 -55.20 15.94
N LEU A 85 43.88 -54.21 15.32
CA LEU A 85 45.08 -54.46 14.51
C LEU A 85 46.30 -54.66 15.40
N ILE A 86 46.37 -53.99 16.56
CA ILE A 86 47.41 -54.17 17.57
C ILE A 86 46.76 -54.18 18.95
N THR A 87 47.37 -54.80 19.91
CA THR A 87 46.94 -54.75 21.30
C THR A 87 47.77 -53.74 22.12
N GLU A 88 47.22 -53.24 23.21
CA GLU A 88 47.96 -52.37 24.13
C GLU A 88 49.27 -53.04 24.61
N GLN A 89 49.20 -54.37 24.83
CA GLN A 89 50.41 -55.12 25.20
C GLN A 89 51.46 -55.12 24.09
N THR A 90 51.06 -55.23 22.81
CA THR A 90 51.98 -55.15 21.67
C THR A 90 52.71 -53.81 21.62
N VAL A 91 51.95 -52.71 21.84
CA VAL A 91 52.55 -51.36 21.90
C VAL A 91 53.54 -51.22 23.05
N MET A 92 53.18 -51.77 24.21
CA MET A 92 54.10 -51.80 25.36
C MET A 92 55.35 -52.61 25.09
N HIS A 93 55.20 -53.80 24.49
CA HIS A 93 56.31 -54.67 24.12
C HIS A 93 57.22 -54.09 23.03
N ILE A 94 56.73 -53.27 22.15
CA ILE A 94 57.54 -52.49 21.18
C ILE A 94 58.27 -51.34 21.92
N ALA A 95 57.60 -50.68 22.81
CA ALA A 95 58.13 -49.53 23.54
C ALA A 95 59.24 -49.96 24.55
N ASP A 96 59.13 -51.10 25.18
CA ASP A 96 60.10 -51.67 26.11
C ASP A 96 61.17 -52.55 25.47
N GLY A 97 61.13 -52.74 24.15
CA GLY A 97 62.11 -53.49 23.37
C GLY A 97 62.03 -55.01 23.52
N THR A 98 60.93 -55.56 24.05
CA THR A 98 60.78 -57.00 24.24
C THR A 98 60.34 -57.73 22.97
N LEU A 99 59.84 -57.03 21.96
CA LEU A 99 59.63 -57.53 20.59
C LEU A 99 60.93 -57.36 19.78
N GLY A 100 61.81 -58.36 19.84
CA GLY A 100 63.10 -58.34 19.18
C GLY A 100 63.03 -58.55 17.65
N PRO A 101 64.12 -58.20 16.93
CA PRO A 101 64.17 -58.23 15.46
C PRO A 101 63.92 -59.60 14.83
N ASP A 102 64.29 -60.72 15.52
CA ASP A 102 64.17 -62.11 14.99
C ASP A 102 62.70 -62.58 14.94
N VAL A 103 61.88 -62.18 15.92
CA VAL A 103 60.44 -62.46 15.94
C VAL A 103 59.73 -61.66 14.84
N MET A 104 60.16 -60.45 14.66
CA MET A 104 59.64 -59.52 13.63
C MET A 104 59.99 -60.06 12.22
N SER A 105 61.19 -60.63 12.01
CA SER A 105 61.60 -61.18 10.70
C SER A 105 60.71 -62.34 10.25
N GLY A 106 60.33 -63.24 11.19
CA GLY A 106 59.41 -64.34 10.90
C GLY A 106 58.01 -63.84 10.51
N LEU A 107 57.52 -62.89 11.30
CA LEU A 107 56.22 -62.26 11.04
C LEU A 107 56.18 -61.43 9.73
N PHE A 108 57.33 -60.80 9.38
CA PHE A 108 57.41 -60.08 8.10
C PHE A 108 57.39 -61.05 6.91
N THR A 109 58.05 -62.26 7.01
CA THR A 109 58.00 -63.24 5.95
C THR A 109 56.56 -63.77 5.73
N GLU A 110 55.85 -64.05 6.81
CA GLU A 110 54.44 -64.43 6.75
C GLU A 110 53.55 -63.31 6.20
N LEU A 111 53.79 -62.12 6.60
CA LEU A 111 53.08 -60.90 6.13
C LEU A 111 53.34 -60.71 4.59
N GLU A 112 54.59 -60.84 4.17
CA GLU A 112 54.98 -60.68 2.77
C GLU A 112 54.27 -61.74 1.88
N ALA A 113 54.22 -62.99 2.33
CA ALA A 113 53.51 -64.04 1.67
C ALA A 113 51.97 -63.77 1.61
N ALA A 114 51.43 -63.37 2.69
CA ALA A 114 50.01 -63.01 2.79
C ALA A 114 49.67 -61.77 1.92
N ALA A 115 50.53 -60.72 1.96
CA ALA A 115 50.38 -59.52 1.16
C ALA A 115 50.43 -59.83 -0.36
N LYS A 116 51.34 -60.73 -0.76
CA LYS A 116 51.43 -61.17 -2.14
C LYS A 116 50.19 -61.94 -2.60
N ALA A 117 49.70 -62.88 -1.82
CA ALA A 117 48.47 -63.59 -2.09
C ALA A 117 47.27 -62.64 -2.17
N HIS A 118 47.18 -61.69 -1.19
CA HIS A 118 46.15 -60.68 -1.23
C HIS A 118 46.23 -59.76 -2.45
N SER A 119 47.44 -59.37 -2.86
CA SER A 119 47.65 -58.56 -4.06
C SER A 119 47.17 -59.24 -5.32
N GLU A 120 47.49 -60.55 -5.47
CA GLU A 120 47.09 -61.40 -6.64
C GLU A 120 45.55 -61.53 -6.67
N GLU A 121 44.90 -61.82 -5.55
CA GLU A 121 43.45 -61.98 -5.48
C GLU A 121 42.72 -60.62 -5.63
N SER A 122 43.26 -59.56 -5.05
CA SER A 122 42.72 -58.25 -5.23
C SER A 122 42.78 -57.69 -6.64
N ALA A 123 43.92 -57.95 -7.32
CA ALA A 123 44.09 -57.58 -8.72
C ALA A 123 43.07 -58.31 -9.64
N LEU A 124 42.82 -59.56 -9.38
CA LEU A 124 41.78 -60.32 -10.11
C LEU A 124 40.37 -59.80 -9.84
N LEU A 125 40.10 -59.45 -8.62
CA LEU A 125 38.82 -58.85 -8.23
C LEU A 125 38.60 -57.45 -8.89
N PHE A 126 39.63 -56.62 -8.86
CA PHE A 126 39.56 -55.28 -9.44
C PHE A 126 39.47 -55.33 -10.96
N GLU A 127 40.20 -56.26 -11.63
CA GLU A 127 40.00 -56.49 -13.06
C GLU A 127 38.57 -56.87 -13.39
N ARG A 128 37.94 -57.75 -12.59
CA ARG A 128 36.55 -58.19 -12.80
C ARG A 128 35.52 -57.04 -12.52
N LEU A 129 35.84 -56.10 -11.60
CA LEU A 129 35.03 -55.03 -11.29
C LEU A 129 35.30 -53.78 -12.17
N GLY A 130 36.30 -53.81 -13.04
CA GLY A 130 36.69 -52.71 -13.92
C GLY A 130 37.28 -51.53 -13.13
N ILE A 131 37.96 -51.78 -12.02
CA ILE A 131 38.60 -50.76 -11.19
C ILE A 131 40.07 -50.66 -11.62
N ASP A 132 40.41 -49.56 -12.32
CA ASP A 132 41.75 -49.43 -12.94
C ASP A 132 42.81 -48.91 -11.95
N GLU A 133 42.42 -48.14 -10.92
CA GLU A 133 43.36 -47.61 -9.92
C GLU A 133 42.83 -47.80 -8.51
N VAL A 134 43.62 -48.41 -7.64
CA VAL A 134 43.39 -48.50 -6.20
C VAL A 134 44.40 -47.61 -5.50
N SER A 135 43.94 -46.72 -4.64
CA SER A 135 44.83 -45.86 -3.85
C SER A 135 45.76 -46.73 -3.01
N GLU A 136 47.07 -46.46 -3.06
CA GLU A 136 48.10 -47.17 -2.29
C GLU A 136 47.94 -46.99 -0.78
N ASP A 137 47.13 -46.02 -0.35
CA ASP A 137 46.91 -45.70 1.07
C ASP A 137 45.73 -46.45 1.72
N ILE A 138 45.10 -47.40 1.02
CA ILE A 138 43.98 -48.17 1.58
C ILE A 138 44.47 -49.27 2.50
N THR A 139 44.02 -49.24 3.77
CA THR A 139 44.33 -50.32 4.73
C THR A 139 43.47 -51.59 4.48
N PHE A 140 43.99 -52.77 4.90
CA PHE A 140 43.23 -54.03 4.84
C PHE A 140 41.87 -53.96 5.57
N ALA A 141 41.81 -53.22 6.68
CA ALA A 141 40.58 -53.02 7.42
C ALA A 141 39.55 -52.22 6.61
N GLN A 142 40.00 -51.23 5.86
CA GLN A 142 39.12 -50.46 4.97
C GLN A 142 38.64 -51.34 3.79
N MET A 143 39.54 -52.12 3.15
CA MET A 143 39.18 -53.04 2.06
C MET A 143 38.14 -54.06 2.52
N ARG A 144 38.35 -54.66 3.68
CA ARG A 144 37.38 -55.61 4.28
C ARG A 144 36.04 -54.97 4.53
N ARG A 145 36.00 -53.78 5.13
CA ARG A 145 34.75 -53.05 5.35
C ARG A 145 34.05 -52.75 4.05
N THR A 146 34.79 -52.32 3.03
CA THR A 146 34.23 -52.07 1.71
C THR A 146 33.62 -53.34 1.10
N ALA A 147 34.33 -54.48 1.18
CA ALA A 147 33.82 -55.75 0.70
C ALA A 147 32.59 -56.22 1.47
N ASP A 148 32.60 -56.09 2.80
CA ASP A 148 31.43 -56.39 3.66
C ASP A 148 30.22 -55.52 3.30
N VAL A 149 30.43 -54.23 3.06
CA VAL A 149 29.37 -53.31 2.58
C VAL A 149 28.87 -53.75 1.21
N TRP A 150 29.74 -54.04 0.27
CA TRP A 150 29.32 -54.49 -1.08
C TRP A 150 28.49 -55.77 -1.03
N ILE A 151 28.88 -56.72 -0.20
CA ILE A 151 28.14 -58.00 -0.02
C ILE A 151 26.76 -57.71 0.63
N THR A 152 26.74 -56.84 1.63
CA THR A 152 25.52 -56.53 2.37
C THR A 152 24.53 -55.72 1.51
N GLU A 153 25.04 -54.81 0.67
CA GLU A 153 24.25 -53.89 -0.13
C GLU A 153 24.06 -54.35 -1.58
N ILE A 154 24.41 -55.58 -1.90
CA ILE A 154 24.37 -56.11 -3.30
C ILE A 154 22.96 -55.99 -3.92
N ASP A 155 21.93 -56.13 -3.10
CA ASP A 155 20.54 -56.04 -3.52
C ASP A 155 20.17 -54.59 -3.95
N ARG A 156 20.95 -53.60 -3.52
CA ARG A 156 20.76 -52.19 -3.88
C ARG A 156 21.51 -51.76 -5.13
N LEU A 157 22.23 -52.68 -5.79
CA LEU A 157 23.02 -52.37 -6.99
C LEU A 157 22.15 -51.88 -8.14
N GLU A 158 20.92 -52.38 -8.25
CA GLU A 158 19.97 -51.95 -9.28
C GLU A 158 19.54 -50.47 -9.04
N GLU A 159 19.29 -50.10 -7.80
CA GLU A 159 18.93 -48.71 -7.43
C GLU A 159 20.11 -47.77 -7.69
N TRP A 160 21.33 -48.20 -7.35
CA TRP A 160 22.57 -47.46 -7.62
C TRP A 160 22.81 -47.27 -9.12
N SER A 161 22.58 -48.31 -9.94
CA SER A 161 22.70 -48.20 -11.39
C SER A 161 21.70 -47.19 -11.98
N LYS A 162 20.46 -47.19 -11.47
CA LYS A 162 19.45 -46.18 -11.83
C LYS A 162 19.92 -44.78 -11.43
N PHE A 163 20.45 -44.62 -10.21
CA PHE A 163 21.00 -43.33 -9.75
C PHE A 163 22.11 -42.86 -10.69
N LEU A 164 23.07 -43.71 -11.05
CA LEU A 164 24.14 -43.32 -11.95
C LEU A 164 23.65 -42.91 -13.34
N SER A 165 22.63 -43.58 -13.87
CA SER A 165 22.03 -43.17 -15.14
C SER A 165 21.38 -41.78 -15.09
N TYR A 166 20.72 -41.45 -13.99
CA TYR A 166 20.20 -40.10 -13.79
C TYR A 166 21.32 -39.05 -13.54
N ALA A 167 22.37 -39.45 -12.81
CA ALA A 167 23.53 -38.60 -12.58
C ALA A 167 24.24 -38.26 -13.90
N GLU A 168 24.34 -39.20 -14.83
CA GLU A 168 24.89 -38.95 -16.17
C GLU A 168 24.06 -37.95 -16.97
N VAL A 169 22.73 -38.05 -16.91
CA VAL A 169 21.83 -37.04 -17.50
C VAL A 169 22.05 -35.67 -16.87
N CYS A 170 22.22 -35.61 -15.55
CA CYS A 170 22.48 -34.36 -14.83
C CYS A 170 23.87 -33.79 -15.14
N ALA A 171 24.87 -34.61 -15.48
CA ALA A 171 26.25 -34.19 -15.67
C ALA A 171 26.42 -33.07 -16.74
N GLY A 172 25.52 -33.03 -17.74
CA GLY A 172 25.50 -32.01 -18.79
C GLY A 172 24.73 -30.72 -18.42
N THR A 173 24.23 -30.63 -17.23
CA THR A 173 23.36 -29.52 -16.76
C THR A 173 23.93 -28.81 -15.56
N ALA A 174 23.29 -27.72 -15.15
CA ALA A 174 23.63 -27.01 -13.91
C ALA A 174 23.51 -27.88 -12.66
N ALA A 175 22.68 -28.92 -12.69
CA ALA A 175 22.53 -29.90 -11.62
C ALA A 175 23.79 -30.75 -11.36
N ALA A 176 24.74 -30.77 -12.29
CA ALA A 176 26.01 -31.47 -12.11
C ALA A 176 26.77 -31.05 -10.84
N GLN A 177 26.63 -29.82 -10.42
CA GLN A 177 27.30 -29.28 -9.22
C GLN A 177 26.78 -29.91 -7.91
N ILE A 178 25.59 -30.46 -7.88
CA ILE A 178 24.99 -31.09 -6.72
C ILE A 178 25.48 -32.57 -6.56
N LEU A 179 25.80 -33.24 -7.66
CA LEU A 179 26.19 -34.64 -7.62
C LEU A 179 27.31 -34.95 -6.61
N PRO A 180 28.39 -34.13 -6.52
CA PRO A 180 29.45 -34.38 -5.53
C PRO A 180 28.96 -34.20 -4.07
N LEU A 181 27.96 -33.32 -3.84
CA LEU A 181 27.41 -33.10 -2.50
C LEU A 181 26.55 -34.27 -2.05
N ILE A 182 25.79 -34.88 -2.98
CA ILE A 182 25.01 -36.09 -2.73
C ILE A 182 25.96 -37.26 -2.44
N MET A 183 26.97 -37.43 -3.29
CA MET A 183 27.93 -38.54 -3.17
C MET A 183 28.75 -38.49 -1.88
N THR A 184 28.92 -37.31 -1.30
CA THR A 184 29.68 -37.10 -0.05
C THR A 184 28.81 -36.97 1.18
N ASP A 185 27.52 -37.19 1.08
CA ASP A 185 26.50 -37.07 2.14
C ASP A 185 26.58 -35.72 2.88
N LYS A 186 26.88 -34.65 2.13
CA LYS A 186 26.98 -33.29 2.67
C LYS A 186 25.67 -32.52 2.62
N ILE A 187 24.68 -33.10 1.96
CA ILE A 187 23.37 -32.47 1.82
C ILE A 187 22.29 -33.47 2.20
N ASP A 188 21.36 -33.07 3.02
CA ASP A 188 20.20 -33.88 3.34
C ASP A 188 19.31 -34.04 2.11
N HIS A 189 18.71 -35.20 1.98
CA HIS A 189 17.85 -35.55 0.85
C HIS A 189 16.71 -34.54 0.65
N ASP A 190 16.05 -34.10 1.77
CA ASP A 190 14.94 -33.16 1.72
C ASP A 190 15.39 -31.73 1.40
N ALA A 191 16.65 -31.41 1.66
CA ALA A 191 17.24 -30.10 1.36
C ALA A 191 17.80 -29.99 -0.08
N LEU A 192 17.89 -31.08 -0.83
CA LEU A 192 18.56 -31.15 -2.14
C LEU A 192 17.98 -30.17 -3.17
N ILE A 193 16.65 -30.26 -3.40
CA ILE A 193 15.97 -29.43 -4.38
C ILE A 193 15.98 -27.95 -3.95
N PRO A 194 15.63 -27.60 -2.70
CA PRO A 194 15.75 -26.23 -2.22
C PRO A 194 17.16 -25.66 -2.37
N ALA A 195 18.20 -26.45 -2.03
CA ALA A 195 19.59 -25.99 -2.15
C ALA A 195 20.01 -25.74 -3.60
N PHE A 196 19.58 -26.62 -4.53
CA PHE A 196 19.84 -26.42 -5.95
C PHE A 196 19.15 -25.16 -6.47
N LEU A 197 17.84 -25.00 -6.19
CA LEU A 197 17.08 -23.83 -6.65
C LEU A 197 17.67 -22.55 -6.10
N THR A 198 18.08 -22.56 -4.83
CA THR A 198 18.73 -21.39 -4.21
C THR A 198 20.05 -21.06 -4.89
N GLY A 199 20.92 -22.06 -5.07
CA GLY A 199 22.22 -21.85 -5.75
C GLY A 199 22.08 -21.44 -7.21
N TYR A 200 21.10 -21.98 -7.92
CA TYR A 200 20.81 -21.64 -9.30
C TYR A 200 20.27 -20.20 -9.41
N ALA A 201 19.32 -19.84 -8.53
CA ALA A 201 18.79 -18.47 -8.45
C ALA A 201 19.88 -17.44 -8.11
N ASP A 202 20.77 -17.75 -7.16
CA ASP A 202 21.92 -16.91 -6.82
C ASP A 202 22.88 -16.72 -8.01
N ALA A 203 23.15 -17.79 -8.75
CA ALA A 203 23.96 -17.70 -9.96
C ALA A 203 23.33 -16.84 -11.06
N LEU A 204 22.01 -16.99 -11.27
CA LEU A 204 21.25 -16.17 -12.22
C LEU A 204 21.22 -14.70 -11.77
N LEU A 205 21.08 -14.44 -10.49
CA LEU A 205 21.09 -13.09 -9.94
C LEU A 205 22.46 -12.43 -10.15
N LYS A 206 23.56 -13.14 -9.87
CA LYS A 206 24.92 -12.66 -10.12
C LYS A 206 25.16 -12.35 -11.59
N GLU A 207 24.69 -13.23 -12.48
CA GLU A 207 24.79 -13.02 -13.93
C GLU A 207 23.96 -11.78 -14.36
N ALA A 208 22.74 -11.62 -13.83
CA ALA A 208 21.91 -10.45 -14.12
C ALA A 208 22.58 -9.15 -13.69
N TYR A 209 23.24 -9.12 -12.53
CA TYR A 209 23.99 -7.94 -12.06
C TYR A 209 25.22 -7.66 -12.94
N GLN A 210 25.91 -8.70 -13.45
CA GLN A 210 27.04 -8.53 -14.35
C GLN A 210 26.60 -7.98 -15.74
N GLN A 211 25.51 -8.53 -16.28
CA GLN A 211 24.99 -8.09 -17.58
C GLN A 211 24.30 -6.73 -17.54
N ARG A 212 23.80 -6.32 -16.36
CA ARG A 212 23.05 -5.08 -16.16
C ARG A 212 23.68 -4.26 -15.04
N PRO A 213 24.76 -3.53 -15.31
CA PRO A 213 25.49 -2.76 -14.30
C PRO A 213 24.62 -1.76 -13.53
N ILE A 214 23.54 -1.27 -14.15
CA ILE A 214 22.57 -0.38 -13.49
C ILE A 214 21.94 -1.00 -12.24
N LEU A 215 21.71 -2.32 -12.23
CA LEU A 215 21.19 -3.05 -11.07
C LEU A 215 22.26 -3.16 -9.98
N ALA A 216 23.52 -3.41 -10.39
CA ALA A 216 24.64 -3.54 -9.46
C ALA A 216 24.99 -2.20 -8.75
N HIS A 217 24.70 -1.06 -9.42
CA HIS A 217 24.92 0.27 -8.86
C HIS A 217 23.65 0.90 -8.25
N PHE A 218 22.55 0.13 -8.16
CA PHE A 218 21.36 0.63 -7.49
C PHE A 218 21.68 0.91 -6.01
N SER A 219 21.27 2.08 -5.55
CA SER A 219 21.31 2.43 -4.13
C SER A 219 20.01 3.13 -3.77
N GLN A 220 19.37 2.62 -2.73
CA GLN A 220 18.07 3.12 -2.27
C GLN A 220 18.12 4.62 -1.94
N MET A 221 19.13 5.07 -1.20
CA MET A 221 19.18 6.45 -0.72
C MET A 221 19.20 7.49 -1.84
N PRO A 222 20.07 7.42 -2.86
CA PRO A 222 20.03 8.35 -3.99
C PRO A 222 18.74 8.24 -4.82
N HIS A 223 18.16 7.05 -4.91
CA HIS A 223 16.91 6.84 -5.63
C HIS A 223 15.72 7.51 -4.93
N GLU A 224 15.60 7.32 -3.61
CA GLU A 224 14.59 7.98 -2.79
C GLU A 224 14.76 9.51 -2.78
N GLN A 225 15.99 10.02 -2.81
CA GLN A 225 16.26 11.45 -2.94
C GLN A 225 15.75 11.99 -4.28
N LYS A 226 15.91 11.25 -5.38
CA LYS A 226 15.36 11.64 -6.69
C LYS A 226 13.83 11.64 -6.68
N ILE A 227 13.20 10.65 -6.04
CA ILE A 227 11.75 10.61 -5.87
C ILE A 227 11.26 11.80 -5.04
N ALA A 228 11.94 12.12 -3.93
CA ALA A 228 11.61 13.27 -3.10
C ALA A 228 11.74 14.58 -3.87
N ALA A 229 12.84 14.77 -4.60
CA ALA A 229 13.04 15.93 -5.45
C ALA A 229 11.96 16.04 -6.55
N PHE A 230 11.60 14.92 -7.18
CA PHE A 230 10.51 14.88 -8.16
C PHE A 230 9.18 15.33 -7.54
N ARG A 231 8.84 14.81 -6.35
CA ARG A 231 7.64 15.22 -5.61
C ARG A 231 7.60 16.73 -5.36
N GLU A 232 8.72 17.27 -4.90
CA GLU A 232 8.86 18.71 -4.64
C GLU A 232 8.73 19.52 -5.92
N PHE A 233 9.46 19.19 -6.99
CA PHE A 233 9.36 19.88 -8.27
C PHE A 233 7.98 19.81 -8.89
N ASP A 234 7.28 18.67 -8.77
CA ASP A 234 5.92 18.53 -9.28
C ASP A 234 4.93 19.45 -8.55
N LEU A 235 5.07 19.62 -7.22
CA LEU A 235 4.30 20.59 -6.43
C LEU A 235 4.67 22.03 -6.79
N GLN A 236 5.97 22.33 -6.92
CA GLN A 236 6.43 23.65 -7.35
C GLN A 236 5.93 24.01 -8.75
N MET A 237 5.84 23.04 -9.66
CA MET A 237 5.28 23.23 -11.00
C MET A 237 3.80 23.65 -10.92
N VAL A 238 2.99 23.00 -10.09
CA VAL A 238 1.59 23.37 -9.87
C VAL A 238 1.48 24.81 -9.35
N SER A 239 2.25 25.14 -8.30
CA SER A 239 2.28 26.49 -7.72
C SER A 239 2.75 27.54 -8.72
N SER A 240 3.82 27.24 -9.47
CA SER A 240 4.36 28.15 -10.49
C SER A 240 3.38 28.38 -11.63
N ASN A 241 2.65 27.34 -12.06
CA ASN A 241 1.60 27.46 -13.07
C ASN A 241 0.44 28.32 -12.59
N ALA A 242 0.04 28.18 -11.31
CA ALA A 242 -0.97 29.04 -10.72
C ALA A 242 -0.54 30.52 -10.72
N LYS A 243 0.69 30.81 -10.28
CA LYS A 243 1.26 32.17 -10.31
C LYS A 243 1.34 32.73 -11.74
N ARG A 244 1.80 31.90 -12.69
CA ARG A 244 1.85 32.28 -14.10
C ARG A 244 0.46 32.61 -14.66
N LEU A 245 -0.54 31.80 -14.30
CA LEU A 245 -1.92 32.03 -14.74
C LEU A 245 -2.44 33.37 -14.18
N VAL A 246 -2.20 33.66 -12.90
CA VAL A 246 -2.56 34.93 -12.28
C VAL A 246 -1.91 36.10 -13.04
N GLN A 247 -0.61 36.02 -13.36
CA GLN A 247 0.07 37.07 -14.12
C GLN A 247 -0.51 37.29 -15.53
N ILE A 248 -0.88 36.21 -16.23
CA ILE A 248 -1.52 36.29 -17.53
C ILE A 248 -2.90 36.96 -17.42
N LEU A 249 -3.67 36.58 -16.40
CA LEU A 249 -5.01 37.14 -16.18
C LEU A 249 -4.94 38.62 -15.77
N ASP A 250 -4.00 38.97 -14.90
CA ASP A 250 -3.76 40.36 -14.49
C ASP A 250 -3.35 41.25 -15.68
N GLY A 251 -2.45 40.75 -16.53
CA GLY A 251 -2.08 41.43 -17.77
C GLY A 251 -3.22 41.63 -18.79
N ASN A 252 -4.32 40.88 -18.65
CA ASN A 252 -5.53 41.04 -19.47
C ASN A 252 -6.50 42.09 -18.92
N ILE A 253 -6.31 42.54 -17.66
CA ILE A 253 -7.17 43.54 -17.01
C ILE A 253 -6.78 44.92 -17.61
N PRO A 254 -7.74 45.65 -18.19
CA PRO A 254 -7.44 47.00 -18.70
C PRO A 254 -7.12 47.96 -17.56
N GLU A 255 -6.16 48.85 -17.79
CA GLU A 255 -5.87 49.93 -16.84
C GLU A 255 -7.13 50.75 -16.51
N LEU A 256 -7.32 50.99 -15.21
CA LEU A 256 -8.47 51.77 -14.71
C LEU A 256 -8.23 53.25 -14.99
N PHE A 257 -8.81 53.75 -16.06
CA PHE A 257 -8.75 55.21 -16.37
C PHE A 257 -9.80 56.00 -15.59
N THR A 258 -9.36 56.87 -14.72
CA THR A 258 -10.19 57.92 -14.11
C THR A 258 -10.55 58.94 -15.16
N GLY A 259 -11.68 58.77 -15.86
CA GLY A 259 -12.11 59.66 -16.95
C GLY A 259 -12.74 58.93 -18.13
N ALA A 260 -13.00 57.64 -17.99
CA ALA A 260 -13.70 56.87 -19.02
C ALA A 260 -15.07 57.46 -19.33
N SER A 261 -15.44 57.51 -20.59
CA SER A 261 -16.79 57.96 -21.00
C SER A 261 -17.88 57.15 -20.26
N ARG A 262 -18.90 57.81 -19.78
CA ARG A 262 -20.06 57.14 -19.07
C ARG A 262 -20.74 56.06 -19.91
N GLU A 263 -20.56 56.08 -21.24
CA GLU A 263 -21.10 55.14 -22.20
C GLU A 263 -20.14 53.96 -22.48
N SER A 264 -18.86 54.07 -22.11
CA SER A 264 -17.90 52.98 -22.25
C SER A 264 -18.16 51.85 -21.21
N GLU A 265 -17.76 50.62 -21.51
CA GLU A 265 -17.86 49.51 -20.57
C GLU A 265 -17.26 49.84 -19.21
N MET A 266 -16.10 50.46 -19.17
CA MET A 266 -15.42 50.92 -17.97
C MET A 266 -16.21 51.99 -17.22
N GLY A 267 -16.77 52.99 -17.92
CA GLY A 267 -17.56 54.02 -17.29
C GLY A 267 -18.87 53.50 -16.72
N VAL A 268 -19.52 52.57 -17.37
CA VAL A 268 -20.71 51.88 -16.87
C VAL A 268 -20.39 51.08 -15.62
N LEU A 269 -19.31 50.28 -15.62
CA LEU A 269 -18.93 49.45 -14.48
C LEU A 269 -18.49 50.30 -13.28
N THR A 270 -17.64 51.29 -13.48
CA THR A 270 -17.21 52.22 -12.43
C THR A 270 -18.40 53.02 -11.87
N GLY A 271 -19.33 53.46 -12.74
CA GLY A 271 -20.55 54.09 -12.33
C GLY A 271 -21.45 53.23 -11.47
N GLU A 272 -21.50 51.94 -11.74
CA GLU A 272 -22.28 50.99 -10.98
C GLU A 272 -21.65 50.65 -9.62
N PHE A 273 -20.33 50.54 -9.51
CA PHE A 273 -19.62 50.40 -8.22
C PHE A 273 -19.83 51.60 -7.30
N ASN A 274 -19.85 52.81 -7.86
CA ASN A 274 -20.08 54.04 -7.08
C ASN A 274 -21.53 54.30 -6.73
N ARG A 275 -22.47 53.52 -7.26
CA ARG A 275 -23.90 53.72 -7.06
C ARG A 275 -24.35 53.14 -5.72
N LYS A 276 -24.96 53.94 -4.88
CA LYS A 276 -25.46 53.54 -3.54
C LYS A 276 -26.86 52.95 -3.56
N ARG A 277 -27.68 53.29 -4.53
CA ARG A 277 -29.09 52.82 -4.70
C ARG A 277 -29.47 52.82 -6.16
N GLY A 278 -30.46 51.96 -6.51
CA GLY A 278 -30.99 51.88 -7.88
C GLY A 278 -30.01 51.24 -8.85
N HIS A 279 -29.38 50.15 -8.44
CA HIS A 279 -28.45 49.38 -9.26
C HIS A 279 -29.12 48.89 -10.53
N MET A 280 -28.30 48.78 -11.57
CA MET A 280 -28.69 48.19 -12.87
C MET A 280 -29.00 46.70 -12.68
N SER A 281 -29.94 46.15 -13.45
CA SER A 281 -30.12 44.73 -13.44
C SER A 281 -28.87 44.00 -13.98
N ILE A 282 -28.56 42.85 -13.41
CA ILE A 282 -27.40 42.02 -13.81
C ILE A 282 -27.38 41.82 -15.32
N ARG A 283 -28.51 41.48 -15.94
CA ARG A 283 -28.63 41.30 -17.40
C ARG A 283 -28.21 42.59 -18.16
N SER A 284 -28.69 43.74 -17.72
CA SER A 284 -28.33 45.00 -18.36
C SER A 284 -26.87 45.39 -18.20
N LEU A 285 -26.30 45.09 -17.02
CA LEU A 285 -24.89 45.26 -16.73
C LEU A 285 -24.03 44.36 -17.66
N MET A 286 -24.37 43.09 -17.73
CA MET A 286 -23.67 42.11 -18.59
C MET A 286 -23.78 42.45 -20.09
N THR A 287 -24.91 43.01 -20.50
CA THR A 287 -25.07 43.46 -21.91
C THR A 287 -24.17 44.67 -22.21
N LYS A 288 -23.96 45.56 -21.25
CA LYS A 288 -23.22 46.84 -21.46
C LYS A 288 -21.73 46.73 -21.16
N SER A 289 -21.30 45.84 -20.27
CA SER A 289 -19.92 45.74 -19.77
C SER A 289 -19.45 44.30 -19.67
N GLY A 290 -20.12 43.34 -20.31
CA GLY A 290 -19.85 41.92 -20.16
C GLY A 290 -18.45 41.50 -20.62
N SER A 291 -17.92 42.11 -21.68
CA SER A 291 -16.58 41.84 -22.18
C SER A 291 -15.52 42.27 -21.17
N LEU A 292 -15.70 43.44 -20.53
CA LEU A 292 -14.81 43.93 -19.50
C LEU A 292 -14.91 43.07 -18.23
N ILE A 293 -16.13 42.72 -17.79
CA ILE A 293 -16.34 41.85 -16.63
C ILE A 293 -15.68 40.50 -16.84
N GLN A 294 -15.78 39.93 -18.05
CA GLN A 294 -15.15 38.65 -18.40
C GLN A 294 -13.62 38.72 -18.38
N LYS A 295 -13.01 39.87 -18.71
CA LYS A 295 -11.57 40.06 -18.58
C LYS A 295 -11.11 40.15 -17.13
N ILE A 296 -11.90 40.81 -16.27
CA ILE A 296 -11.60 40.98 -14.85
C ILE A 296 -11.89 39.66 -14.08
N LYS A 297 -12.99 39.00 -14.40
CA LYS A 297 -13.44 37.71 -13.81
C LYS A 297 -13.75 36.72 -14.91
N PRO A 298 -12.77 35.94 -15.38
CA PRO A 298 -12.95 35.06 -16.52
C PRO A 298 -13.79 33.81 -16.25
N CYS A 299 -13.95 33.43 -15.00
CA CYS A 299 -14.72 32.26 -14.56
C CYS A 299 -16.07 32.66 -14.01
N PHE A 300 -17.16 32.07 -14.55
CA PHE A 300 -18.53 32.28 -14.12
C PHE A 300 -19.10 30.95 -13.62
N MET A 301 -19.55 30.92 -12.38
CA MET A 301 -20.28 29.79 -11.79
C MET A 301 -21.74 30.16 -11.69
N MET A 302 -22.60 29.50 -12.48
CA MET A 302 -24.01 29.82 -12.62
C MET A 302 -24.83 28.56 -12.87
N SER A 303 -26.06 28.52 -12.42
CA SER A 303 -27.00 27.52 -12.88
C SER A 303 -27.37 27.74 -14.36
N PRO A 304 -27.77 26.70 -15.12
CA PRO A 304 -28.21 26.86 -16.50
C PRO A 304 -29.33 27.91 -16.68
N LEU A 305 -30.26 27.94 -15.75
CA LEU A 305 -31.33 28.93 -15.73
C LEU A 305 -30.80 30.37 -15.55
N SER A 306 -29.86 30.56 -14.62
CA SER A 306 -29.23 31.88 -14.40
C SER A 306 -28.46 32.34 -15.63
N VAL A 307 -27.76 31.42 -16.32
CA VAL A 307 -27.10 31.71 -17.60
C VAL A 307 -28.08 32.25 -18.62
N ALA A 308 -29.21 31.54 -18.83
CA ALA A 308 -30.24 31.94 -19.78
C ALA A 308 -30.87 33.30 -19.42
N GLN A 309 -31.04 33.57 -18.11
CA GLN A 309 -31.66 34.80 -17.60
C GLN A 309 -30.78 36.01 -17.70
N TYR A 310 -29.48 35.89 -17.34
CA TYR A 310 -28.58 37.02 -17.10
C TYR A 310 -27.60 37.27 -18.23
N LEU A 311 -27.21 36.27 -18.99
CA LEU A 311 -26.22 36.42 -20.08
C LEU A 311 -26.91 36.47 -21.44
N ASP A 312 -26.68 37.53 -22.22
CA ASP A 312 -27.10 37.59 -23.61
C ASP A 312 -26.13 36.76 -24.48
N PRO A 313 -26.62 35.81 -25.29
CA PRO A 313 -25.75 34.95 -26.09
C PRO A 313 -24.94 35.71 -27.16
N ARG A 314 -25.26 36.97 -27.42
CA ARG A 314 -24.52 37.81 -28.36
C ARG A 314 -23.44 38.68 -27.70
N SER A 315 -23.50 38.83 -26.37
CA SER A 315 -22.61 39.74 -25.63
C SER A 315 -21.46 39.01 -24.92
N VAL A 316 -21.65 37.78 -24.52
CA VAL A 316 -20.66 37.02 -23.74
C VAL A 316 -20.48 35.63 -24.34
N MET A 317 -19.25 35.30 -24.71
CA MET A 317 -18.84 33.98 -25.19
C MET A 317 -17.72 33.46 -24.35
N PHE A 318 -17.73 32.16 -24.04
CA PHE A 318 -16.71 31.46 -23.26
C PHE A 318 -15.91 30.53 -24.14
N ASP A 319 -14.65 30.31 -23.79
CA ASP A 319 -13.82 29.32 -24.47
C ASP A 319 -14.26 27.91 -24.14
N ILE A 320 -14.62 27.68 -22.87
CA ILE A 320 -15.04 26.37 -22.34
C ILE A 320 -16.29 26.53 -21.50
N ILE A 321 -17.25 25.65 -21.69
CA ILE A 321 -18.39 25.41 -20.80
C ILE A 321 -18.13 24.09 -20.07
N ILE A 322 -18.21 24.10 -18.76
CA ILE A 322 -18.09 22.92 -17.92
C ILE A 322 -19.42 22.71 -17.21
N PHE A 323 -20.06 21.59 -17.46
CA PHE A 323 -21.21 21.15 -16.69
C PHE A 323 -20.74 20.17 -15.63
N ASP A 324 -21.00 20.50 -14.37
CA ASP A 324 -20.86 19.60 -13.25
C ASP A 324 -22.23 19.03 -12.88
N GLU A 325 -22.26 17.82 -12.29
CA GLU A 325 -23.49 17.07 -11.98
C GLU A 325 -24.45 16.96 -13.17
N ALA A 326 -23.89 16.78 -14.36
CA ALA A 326 -24.67 16.78 -15.61
C ALA A 326 -25.66 15.61 -15.75
N SER A 327 -25.58 14.62 -14.88
CA SER A 327 -26.60 13.58 -14.72
C SER A 327 -27.95 14.13 -14.26
N GLN A 328 -27.94 15.31 -13.59
CA GLN A 328 -29.13 15.98 -13.07
C GLN A 328 -29.65 17.13 -13.96
N VAL A 329 -28.93 17.45 -15.02
CA VAL A 329 -29.27 18.54 -15.93
C VAL A 329 -30.07 18.02 -17.11
N LYS A 330 -31.27 18.59 -17.33
CA LYS A 330 -32.08 18.31 -18.52
C LYS A 330 -31.40 18.89 -19.77
N PRO A 331 -31.41 18.19 -20.92
CA PRO A 331 -30.76 18.70 -22.14
C PRO A 331 -31.29 20.06 -22.59
N GLU A 332 -32.60 20.29 -22.44
CA GLU A 332 -33.24 21.56 -22.79
C GLU A 332 -32.76 22.72 -21.91
N ASP A 333 -32.48 22.49 -20.62
CA ASP A 333 -31.99 23.52 -19.72
C ASP A 333 -30.53 23.88 -20.05
N ALA A 334 -29.78 22.91 -20.55
CA ALA A 334 -28.40 23.12 -20.94
C ALA A 334 -28.21 23.98 -22.18
N LEU A 335 -29.19 23.99 -23.11
CA LEU A 335 -29.07 24.68 -24.38
C LEU A 335 -28.67 26.15 -24.23
N GLY A 336 -29.24 26.83 -23.25
CA GLY A 336 -28.91 28.24 -22.98
C GLY A 336 -27.41 28.45 -22.67
N ALA A 337 -26.80 27.55 -21.93
CA ALA A 337 -25.36 27.61 -21.61
C ALA A 337 -24.53 27.17 -22.85
N LEU A 338 -24.92 26.06 -23.50
CA LEU A 338 -24.19 25.51 -24.66
C LEU A 338 -24.00 26.54 -25.78
N MET A 339 -25.02 27.36 -26.02
CA MET A 339 -24.95 28.44 -27.04
C MET A 339 -23.89 29.51 -26.75
N ARG A 340 -23.31 29.56 -25.58
CA ARG A 340 -22.34 30.57 -25.14
C ARG A 340 -20.89 30.05 -25.02
N GLY A 341 -20.63 28.82 -25.47
CA GLY A 341 -19.31 28.21 -25.39
C GLY A 341 -18.80 27.70 -26.73
N ARG A 342 -17.48 27.59 -26.84
CA ARG A 342 -16.80 27.01 -28.01
C ARG A 342 -16.45 25.54 -27.81
N GLN A 343 -16.15 25.16 -26.59
CA GLN A 343 -15.82 23.81 -26.18
C GLN A 343 -16.72 23.38 -25.01
N LEU A 344 -16.95 22.09 -24.89
CA LEU A 344 -17.81 21.52 -23.88
C LEU A 344 -17.07 20.42 -23.11
N VAL A 345 -17.12 20.52 -21.78
CA VAL A 345 -16.74 19.46 -20.85
C VAL A 345 -17.96 19.10 -20.01
N VAL A 346 -18.31 17.84 -19.97
CA VAL A 346 -19.48 17.34 -19.21
C VAL A 346 -19.01 16.36 -18.17
N MET A 347 -19.21 16.70 -16.90
CA MET A 347 -18.87 15.89 -15.75
C MET A 347 -20.13 15.42 -15.04
N GLY A 348 -20.13 14.19 -14.56
CA GLY A 348 -21.27 13.64 -13.84
C GLY A 348 -21.18 12.13 -13.73
N ASP A 349 -22.13 11.57 -13.00
CA ASP A 349 -22.20 10.14 -12.73
C ASP A 349 -23.54 9.57 -13.19
N SER A 350 -23.50 8.69 -14.20
CA SER A 350 -24.71 8.04 -14.73
C SER A 350 -25.32 6.98 -13.78
N ARG A 351 -24.61 6.64 -12.70
CA ARG A 351 -25.06 5.72 -11.64
C ARG A 351 -25.62 6.44 -10.41
N GLN A 352 -25.72 7.80 -10.51
CA GLN A 352 -26.43 8.63 -9.56
C GLN A 352 -27.77 9.11 -10.12
N LEU A 353 -28.51 9.94 -9.37
CA LEU A 353 -29.88 10.32 -9.71
C LEU A 353 -29.94 11.06 -11.05
N PRO A 354 -30.97 10.74 -11.88
CA PRO A 354 -31.28 11.50 -13.07
C PRO A 354 -31.97 12.84 -12.73
N PRO A 355 -32.26 13.73 -13.70
CA PRO A 355 -33.00 14.94 -13.45
C PRO A 355 -34.38 14.63 -12.82
N THR A 356 -34.68 15.27 -11.68
CA THR A 356 -35.95 15.04 -10.98
C THR A 356 -37.04 16.00 -11.49
N THR A 357 -38.26 15.50 -11.63
CA THR A 357 -39.48 16.30 -11.94
C THR A 357 -40.08 16.94 -10.68
N PHE A 358 -39.41 16.83 -9.53
CA PHE A 358 -39.93 17.30 -8.24
C PHE A 358 -40.34 18.78 -8.24
N PHE A 359 -39.61 19.65 -8.95
CA PHE A 359 -39.96 21.08 -9.04
C PHE A 359 -41.12 21.39 -9.99
N ASP A 360 -41.42 20.49 -10.94
CA ASP A 360 -42.56 20.67 -11.86
C ASP A 360 -43.89 20.40 -11.15
N GLN A 361 -43.89 19.65 -10.02
CA GLN A 361 -45.11 19.34 -9.25
C GLN A 361 -45.46 20.41 -8.20
N ILE A 362 -44.51 21.28 -7.77
CA ILE A 362 -44.78 22.36 -6.83
C ILE A 362 -45.66 23.50 -7.43
N GLY A 363 -45.82 23.53 -8.76
CA GLY A 363 -46.65 24.52 -9.46
C GLY A 363 -48.11 24.13 -9.71
N GLY A 364 -48.55 22.93 -9.34
CA GLY A 364 -49.91 22.43 -9.62
C GLY A 364 -50.61 21.89 -8.39
N ALA A 365 -51.51 22.71 -7.83
CA ALA A 365 -52.67 22.39 -7.00
C ALA A 365 -52.46 21.40 -5.83
N GLU A 366 -52.64 21.97 -4.62
CA GLU A 366 -53.17 21.30 -3.46
C GLU A 366 -54.52 20.67 -3.84
N ASP A 367 -54.55 19.33 -3.95
CA ASP A 367 -55.69 18.50 -3.56
C ASP A 367 -55.35 17.01 -3.90
N ASP A 368 -55.69 16.18 -2.91
CA ASP A 368 -55.75 14.71 -2.93
C ASP A 368 -54.55 13.98 -2.27
N GLU A 369 -54.74 13.83 -0.97
CA GLU A 369 -54.24 12.69 -0.20
C GLU A 369 -54.82 11.40 -0.81
N GLU A 370 -53.94 10.45 -1.19
CA GLU A 370 -54.19 9.07 -1.60
C GLU A 370 -53.83 8.69 -3.06
N GLU A 371 -52.83 9.29 -3.64
CA GLU A 371 -52.04 8.58 -4.64
C GLU A 371 -50.55 8.90 -4.36
N GLU A 372 -49.85 8.02 -3.63
CA GLU A 372 -48.43 7.78 -3.89
C GLU A 372 -48.33 7.38 -5.36
N SER A 373 -48.39 8.40 -6.21
CA SER A 373 -48.50 8.23 -7.64
C SER A 373 -47.25 7.50 -8.12
N THR A 374 -47.49 6.35 -8.66
CA THR A 374 -46.75 5.69 -9.73
C THR A 374 -46.53 6.64 -10.93
N ALA A 375 -46.01 7.85 -10.68
CA ALA A 375 -45.32 8.62 -11.69
C ALA A 375 -44.00 7.93 -11.92
N GLY A 376 -44.03 6.89 -12.75
CA GLY A 376 -42.82 6.28 -13.27
C GLY A 376 -41.96 7.44 -13.76
N ILE A 377 -40.79 7.54 -13.17
CA ILE A 377 -39.71 8.39 -13.69
C ILE A 377 -39.48 7.82 -15.08
N THR A 378 -40.11 8.42 -16.08
CA THR A 378 -39.70 8.27 -17.46
C THR A 378 -38.23 8.61 -17.45
N ASP A 379 -37.42 7.73 -17.94
CA ASP A 379 -35.97 7.86 -18.02
C ASP A 379 -35.69 9.13 -18.85
N MET A 380 -35.72 10.29 -18.18
CA MET A 380 -35.47 11.57 -18.82
C MET A 380 -33.99 11.60 -19.12
N GLU A 381 -33.68 11.57 -20.43
CA GLU A 381 -32.29 11.65 -20.87
C GLU A 381 -31.65 12.89 -20.28
N SER A 382 -30.64 12.69 -19.44
CA SER A 382 -29.82 13.78 -18.92
C SER A 382 -28.85 14.30 -19.98
N LEU A 383 -28.33 15.51 -19.78
CA LEU A 383 -27.26 16.05 -20.61
C LEU A 383 -26.06 15.08 -20.69
N LEU A 384 -25.70 14.47 -19.56
CA LEU A 384 -24.63 13.48 -19.53
C LEU A 384 -24.92 12.29 -20.44
N HIS A 385 -26.19 11.77 -20.43
CA HIS A 385 -26.56 10.63 -21.24
C HIS A 385 -26.46 10.96 -22.74
N VAL A 386 -27.00 12.11 -23.16
CA VAL A 386 -26.91 12.58 -24.55
C VAL A 386 -25.44 12.77 -24.98
N CYS A 387 -24.61 13.39 -24.12
CA CYS A 387 -23.22 13.62 -24.47
C CYS A 387 -22.41 12.33 -24.57
N LYS A 388 -22.65 11.32 -23.73
CA LYS A 388 -21.97 10.01 -23.80
C LYS A 388 -22.16 9.30 -25.14
N GLN A 389 -23.28 9.55 -25.86
CA GLN A 389 -23.49 8.94 -27.16
C GLN A 389 -22.64 9.56 -28.27
N SER A 390 -22.21 10.81 -28.11
CA SER A 390 -21.56 11.58 -29.18
C SER A 390 -20.14 12.01 -28.89
N PHE A 391 -19.72 12.05 -27.63
CA PHE A 391 -18.40 12.53 -27.22
C PHE A 391 -17.55 11.41 -26.66
N VAL A 392 -16.22 11.61 -26.74
CA VAL A 392 -15.25 10.72 -26.09
C VAL A 392 -15.43 10.79 -24.57
N THR A 393 -15.70 9.63 -23.98
CA THR A 393 -15.91 9.50 -22.54
C THR A 393 -14.66 8.97 -21.87
N LYS A 394 -14.27 9.60 -20.75
CA LYS A 394 -13.22 9.14 -19.84
C LYS A 394 -13.85 8.91 -18.47
N ARG A 395 -13.49 7.79 -17.82
CA ARG A 395 -13.95 7.47 -16.48
C ARG A 395 -12.84 7.75 -15.48
N LEU A 396 -13.16 8.49 -14.42
CA LEU A 396 -12.32 8.61 -13.24
C LEU A 396 -12.40 7.30 -12.45
N ARG A 397 -11.26 6.74 -12.09
CA ARG A 397 -11.19 5.42 -11.43
C ARG A 397 -10.87 5.50 -9.96
N TRP A 398 -10.24 6.58 -9.48
CA TRP A 398 -9.82 6.68 -8.10
C TRP A 398 -10.96 7.12 -7.21
N HIS A 399 -11.23 6.32 -6.18
CA HIS A 399 -12.14 6.68 -5.11
C HIS A 399 -11.34 7.02 -3.85
N TYR A 400 -11.45 8.25 -3.37
CA TYR A 400 -10.70 8.77 -2.21
C TYR A 400 -11.59 9.41 -1.13
N ARG A 401 -12.91 9.57 -1.38
CA ARG A 401 -13.85 10.14 -0.42
C ARG A 401 -13.99 9.27 0.83
N SER A 402 -14.23 7.98 0.66
CA SER A 402 -14.41 7.05 1.76
C SER A 402 -13.08 6.71 2.40
N ARG A 403 -12.99 6.90 3.70
CA ARG A 403 -11.78 6.60 4.48
C ARG A 403 -11.66 5.13 4.87
N HIS A 404 -12.70 4.34 4.56
CA HIS A 404 -12.71 2.90 4.73
C HIS A 404 -13.31 2.23 3.51
N GLU A 405 -12.67 1.19 3.00
CA GLU A 405 -13.04 0.48 1.79
C GLU A 405 -14.46 -0.11 1.81
N SER A 406 -14.94 -0.54 2.97
CA SER A 406 -16.28 -1.12 3.11
C SER A 406 -17.41 -0.15 2.74
N LEU A 407 -17.19 1.16 2.80
CA LEU A 407 -18.20 2.17 2.48
C LEU A 407 -18.51 2.23 0.98
N ILE A 408 -17.58 1.83 0.13
CA ILE A 408 -17.72 1.89 -1.34
C ILE A 408 -17.77 0.50 -1.99
N ALA A 409 -17.46 -0.57 -1.23
CA ALA A 409 -17.31 -1.91 -1.78
C ALA A 409 -18.56 -2.38 -2.57
N VAL A 410 -19.74 -2.24 -1.98
CA VAL A 410 -21.01 -2.61 -2.64
C VAL A 410 -21.29 -1.73 -3.86
N SER A 411 -21.10 -0.41 -3.71
CA SER A 411 -21.27 0.51 -4.85
C SER A 411 -20.33 0.15 -6.00
N ASN A 412 -19.08 -0.18 -5.70
CA ASN A 412 -18.09 -0.55 -6.70
C ASN A 412 -18.51 -1.82 -7.44
N ALA A 413 -18.97 -2.83 -6.72
CA ALA A 413 -19.38 -4.10 -7.31
C ALA A 413 -20.69 -3.97 -8.12
N GLU A 414 -21.73 -3.40 -7.53
CA GLU A 414 -23.09 -3.39 -8.11
C GLU A 414 -23.29 -2.30 -9.18
N PHE A 415 -22.60 -1.15 -9.05
CA PHE A 415 -22.87 0.00 -9.90
C PHE A 415 -21.71 0.41 -10.81
N TYR A 416 -20.47 0.11 -10.42
CA TYR A 416 -19.28 0.55 -11.16
C TYR A 416 -18.45 -0.59 -11.74
N ASP A 417 -19.03 -1.78 -11.86
CA ASP A 417 -18.44 -2.97 -12.51
C ASP A 417 -17.08 -3.36 -11.89
N GLY A 418 -16.85 -3.09 -10.60
CA GLY A 418 -15.58 -3.33 -9.90
C GLY A 418 -14.40 -2.49 -10.38
N THR A 419 -14.65 -1.44 -11.20
CA THR A 419 -13.58 -0.68 -11.88
C THR A 419 -12.99 0.46 -11.07
N LEU A 420 -13.59 0.82 -9.92
CA LEU A 420 -13.04 1.84 -9.04
C LEU A 420 -11.82 1.29 -8.30
N GLN A 421 -10.75 2.08 -8.28
CA GLN A 421 -9.59 1.83 -7.44
C GLN A 421 -9.84 2.40 -6.06
N VAL A 422 -9.89 1.52 -5.07
CA VAL A 422 -10.17 1.84 -3.67
C VAL A 422 -8.90 1.63 -2.86
N PHE A 423 -8.54 2.62 -2.07
CA PHE A 423 -7.37 2.55 -1.20
C PHE A 423 -7.77 1.93 0.15
N PRO A 424 -6.98 0.98 0.67
CA PRO A 424 -7.27 0.34 1.94
C PRO A 424 -7.09 1.30 3.12
N SER A 425 -7.90 1.11 4.15
CA SER A 425 -7.77 1.82 5.42
C SER A 425 -6.74 1.14 6.35
N PRO A 426 -5.97 1.90 7.15
CA PRO A 426 -5.18 1.30 8.22
C PRO A 426 -6.04 0.78 9.39
N MET A 427 -7.30 1.21 9.48
CA MET A 427 -8.28 0.72 10.45
C MET A 427 -9.09 -0.42 9.82
N HIS A 428 -8.61 -1.65 10.03
CA HIS A 428 -9.14 -2.82 9.35
C HIS A 428 -10.42 -3.37 9.97
N ASP A 429 -10.50 -3.45 11.28
CA ASP A 429 -11.62 -4.08 11.98
C ASP A 429 -11.93 -3.37 13.31
N THR A 430 -12.31 -2.12 13.20
CA THR A 430 -12.76 -1.32 14.34
C THR A 430 -14.25 -1.00 14.22
N GLU A 431 -14.96 -0.92 15.33
CA GLU A 431 -16.38 -0.56 15.35
C GLU A 431 -16.62 0.92 14.98
N ASP A 432 -15.59 1.75 15.03
CA ASP A 432 -15.68 3.20 14.88
C ASP A 432 -15.60 3.69 13.44
N VAL A 433 -15.26 2.81 12.48
CA VAL A 433 -15.14 3.13 11.06
C VAL A 433 -15.77 2.07 10.15
N GLY A 434 -16.03 2.46 8.91
CA GLY A 434 -16.56 1.57 7.90
C GLY A 434 -18.07 1.34 8.01
N LEU A 435 -18.56 0.30 7.34
CA LEU A 435 -19.94 -0.06 7.27
C LEU A 435 -20.31 -1.03 8.41
N SER A 436 -21.42 -0.79 9.10
CA SER A 436 -21.93 -1.67 10.16
C SER A 436 -23.44 -1.80 10.08
N PHE A 437 -23.95 -2.91 10.58
CA PHE A 437 -25.37 -3.24 10.60
C PHE A 437 -25.89 -3.40 12.03
N VAL A 438 -27.01 -2.76 12.33
CA VAL A 438 -27.72 -2.88 13.61
C VAL A 438 -29.07 -3.52 13.35
N HIS A 439 -29.23 -4.74 13.81
CA HIS A 439 -30.51 -5.44 13.75
C HIS A 439 -31.42 -5.01 14.90
N VAL A 440 -32.51 -4.32 14.57
CA VAL A 440 -33.52 -3.84 15.57
C VAL A 440 -34.64 -4.87 15.68
N GLU A 441 -34.34 -6.00 16.33
CA GLU A 441 -35.16 -7.23 16.31
C GLU A 441 -36.59 -7.02 16.80
N ASP A 442 -36.79 -6.25 17.89
CA ASP A 442 -38.08 -6.02 18.52
C ASP A 442 -38.92 -4.92 17.87
N SER A 443 -38.47 -4.40 16.72
CA SER A 443 -39.18 -3.32 16.05
C SER A 443 -40.18 -3.85 15.00
N VAL A 444 -41.26 -3.08 14.77
CA VAL A 444 -42.34 -3.46 13.88
C VAL A 444 -42.62 -2.34 12.87
N TYR A 445 -42.70 -2.68 11.60
CA TYR A 445 -43.17 -1.76 10.56
C TYR A 445 -44.70 -1.68 10.58
N GLU A 446 -45.25 -0.50 10.84
CA GLU A 446 -46.69 -0.21 10.91
C GLU A 446 -47.37 -0.18 9.53
N ARG A 447 -47.34 -1.32 8.83
CA ARG A 447 -47.87 -1.47 7.48
C ARG A 447 -49.40 -1.20 7.45
N GLY A 448 -49.84 -0.32 6.52
CA GLY A 448 -51.28 0.03 6.39
C GLY A 448 -51.83 0.91 7.53
N LYS A 449 -50.95 1.38 8.42
CA LYS A 449 -51.22 2.36 9.48
C LYS A 449 -50.42 3.63 9.25
N ALA A 450 -49.48 3.95 10.12
CA ALA A 450 -48.63 5.13 9.97
C ALA A 450 -47.55 4.99 8.87
N GLY A 451 -47.20 3.79 8.46
CA GLY A 451 -46.16 3.52 7.45
C GLY A 451 -44.76 3.85 7.95
N VAL A 452 -44.48 3.62 9.24
CA VAL A 452 -43.19 3.89 9.90
C VAL A 452 -42.78 2.72 10.77
N ASN A 453 -41.52 2.69 11.17
CA ASN A 453 -41.00 1.80 12.20
C ASN A 453 -40.56 2.61 13.43
N ARG A 454 -41.37 2.58 14.50
CA ARG A 454 -41.12 3.39 15.71
C ARG A 454 -39.93 2.89 16.50
N GLY A 455 -39.76 1.57 16.60
CA GLY A 455 -38.64 0.98 17.34
C GLY A 455 -37.31 1.36 16.69
N GLU A 456 -37.24 1.27 15.36
CA GLU A 456 -36.06 1.68 14.61
C GLU A 456 -35.80 3.20 14.72
N ALA A 457 -36.84 4.04 14.62
CA ALA A 457 -36.69 5.48 14.78
C ALA A 457 -36.13 5.85 16.15
N LYS A 458 -36.57 5.17 17.22
CA LYS A 458 -36.04 5.37 18.56
C LYS A 458 -34.59 4.92 18.69
N ALA A 459 -34.24 3.75 18.16
CA ALA A 459 -32.86 3.26 18.16
C ALA A 459 -31.90 4.20 17.41
N VAL A 460 -32.32 4.75 16.28
CA VAL A 460 -31.57 5.76 15.54
C VAL A 460 -31.40 7.06 16.34
N ALA A 461 -32.48 7.55 17.00
CA ALA A 461 -32.40 8.77 17.81
C ALA A 461 -31.47 8.58 19.02
N GLU A 462 -31.50 7.43 19.70
CA GLU A 462 -30.57 7.09 20.77
C GLU A 462 -29.11 7.06 20.23
N ALA A 463 -28.91 6.44 19.08
CA ALA A 463 -27.59 6.38 18.42
C ALA A 463 -27.05 7.79 18.05
N VAL A 464 -27.91 8.73 17.69
CA VAL A 464 -27.52 10.15 17.45
C VAL A 464 -26.94 10.78 18.72
N ILE A 465 -27.61 10.61 19.86
CA ILE A 465 -27.14 11.17 21.13
C ILE A 465 -25.83 10.53 21.57
N ASP A 466 -25.74 9.20 21.49
CA ASP A 466 -24.53 8.45 21.87
C ASP A 466 -23.34 8.79 20.96
N TYR A 467 -23.61 9.02 19.67
CA TYR A 467 -22.58 9.42 18.73
C TYR A 467 -21.90 10.73 19.13
N TYR A 468 -22.65 11.80 19.37
CA TYR A 468 -22.07 13.09 19.73
C TYR A 468 -21.35 13.08 21.09
N ARG A 469 -21.74 12.20 22.01
CA ARG A 469 -20.99 11.99 23.25
C ARG A 469 -19.66 11.31 23.03
N ARG A 470 -19.58 10.38 22.06
CA ARG A 470 -18.32 9.68 21.71
C ARG A 470 -17.43 10.53 20.81
N PHE A 471 -18.03 11.27 19.89
CA PHE A 471 -17.33 11.99 18.81
C PHE A 471 -17.78 13.46 18.71
N PRO A 472 -17.46 14.29 19.72
CA PRO A 472 -17.99 15.67 19.79
C PRO A 472 -17.53 16.59 18.64
N ASN A 473 -16.44 16.26 17.96
CA ASN A 473 -15.84 17.07 16.90
C ASN A 473 -16.16 16.56 15.49
N LYS A 474 -16.99 15.51 15.36
CA LYS A 474 -17.32 14.92 14.05
C LYS A 474 -18.75 15.20 13.66
N THR A 475 -18.99 15.17 12.35
CA THR A 475 -20.29 15.49 11.76
C THR A 475 -21.14 14.23 11.57
N LEU A 476 -22.46 14.39 11.72
CA LEU A 476 -23.43 13.30 11.62
C LEU A 476 -24.60 13.68 10.74
N GLY A 477 -25.01 12.73 9.91
CA GLY A 477 -26.27 12.79 9.14
C GLY A 477 -27.10 11.53 9.33
N VAL A 478 -28.40 11.69 9.29
CA VAL A 478 -29.36 10.58 9.28
C VAL A 478 -30.05 10.57 7.93
N ALA A 479 -30.14 9.41 7.31
CA ALA A 479 -30.86 9.22 6.06
C ALA A 479 -31.93 8.12 6.17
N THR A 480 -33.07 8.32 5.53
CA THR A 480 -34.22 7.42 5.61
C THR A 480 -34.78 7.10 4.23
N PHE A 481 -35.50 5.98 4.12
CA PHE A 481 -36.13 5.57 2.85
C PHE A 481 -37.47 6.28 2.61
N SER A 482 -38.09 6.84 3.64
CA SER A 482 -39.38 7.54 3.50
C SER A 482 -39.43 8.86 4.28
N THR A 483 -40.20 9.81 3.80
CA THR A 483 -40.43 11.10 4.48
C THR A 483 -41.13 10.90 5.82
N LYS A 484 -42.03 9.93 5.94
CA LYS A 484 -42.72 9.64 7.20
C LYS A 484 -41.76 9.17 8.30
N GLN A 485 -40.81 8.30 7.96
CA GLN A 485 -39.76 7.84 8.88
C GLN A 485 -38.81 9.00 9.24
N GLN A 486 -38.47 9.85 8.27
CA GLN A 486 -37.66 11.06 8.50
C GLN A 486 -38.27 11.97 9.54
N GLU A 487 -39.57 12.29 9.41
CA GLU A 487 -40.28 13.14 10.38
C GLU A 487 -40.37 12.50 11.76
N LEU A 488 -40.57 11.19 11.82
CA LEU A 488 -40.62 10.46 13.09
C LEU A 488 -39.27 10.52 13.78
N ILE A 489 -38.17 10.24 13.08
CA ILE A 489 -36.83 10.30 13.67
C ILE A 489 -36.52 11.73 14.16
N ARG A 490 -36.88 12.78 13.41
CA ARG A 490 -36.70 14.16 13.86
C ARG A 490 -37.40 14.41 15.19
N ARG A 491 -38.65 13.95 15.32
CA ARG A 491 -39.40 14.09 16.57
C ARG A 491 -38.78 13.33 17.74
N GLU A 492 -38.29 12.11 17.51
CA GLU A 492 -37.61 11.33 18.55
C GLU A 492 -36.29 11.98 18.96
N VAL A 493 -35.50 12.50 18.02
CA VAL A 493 -34.25 13.25 18.30
C VAL A 493 -34.59 14.53 19.09
N ASP A 494 -35.60 15.32 18.67
CA ASP A 494 -36.01 16.55 19.38
C ASP A 494 -36.49 16.25 20.80
N LEU A 495 -37.12 15.09 21.02
CA LEU A 495 -37.53 14.67 22.38
C LEU A 495 -36.32 14.36 23.26
N LEU A 496 -35.36 13.58 22.74
CA LEU A 496 -34.14 13.23 23.48
C LEU A 496 -33.23 14.45 23.75
N LEU A 497 -33.20 15.44 22.87
CA LEU A 497 -32.41 16.65 23.04
C LEU A 497 -32.91 17.51 24.23
N ARG A 498 -34.18 17.43 24.59
CA ARG A 498 -34.72 18.15 25.78
C ARG A 498 -34.04 17.66 27.05
N ASP A 499 -33.70 16.37 27.10
CA ASP A 499 -33.02 15.76 28.25
C ASP A 499 -31.48 15.83 28.13
N ASN A 500 -30.95 16.21 26.93
CA ASN A 500 -29.53 16.25 26.58
C ASN A 500 -29.14 17.58 25.92
N PRO A 501 -29.26 18.74 26.58
CA PRO A 501 -29.01 20.05 25.97
C PRO A 501 -27.54 20.30 25.60
N ASP A 502 -26.62 19.56 26.21
CA ASP A 502 -25.18 19.53 25.89
C ASP A 502 -24.92 19.09 24.47
N VAL A 503 -25.67 18.09 23.98
CA VAL A 503 -25.53 17.53 22.65
C VAL A 503 -26.02 18.50 21.56
N GLU A 504 -27.05 19.34 21.84
CA GLU A 504 -27.60 20.27 20.85
C GLU A 504 -26.54 21.23 20.31
N SER A 505 -25.62 21.69 21.14
CA SER A 505 -24.54 22.59 20.74
C SER A 505 -23.55 21.95 19.79
N LEU A 506 -23.30 20.63 19.94
CA LEU A 506 -22.38 19.84 19.10
C LEU A 506 -22.95 19.55 17.69
N MET A 507 -24.27 19.62 17.54
CA MET A 507 -24.94 19.39 16.26
C MET A 507 -24.76 20.55 15.25
N ARG A 508 -24.19 21.68 15.69
CA ARG A 508 -24.00 22.89 14.88
C ARG A 508 -22.55 23.36 14.93
N PRO A 509 -21.63 22.61 14.35
CA PRO A 509 -20.23 22.98 14.33
C PRO A 509 -20.00 24.27 13.52
N GLU A 510 -18.89 24.96 13.80
CA GLU A 510 -18.55 26.26 13.17
C GLU A 510 -18.27 26.13 11.66
N ASN A 511 -17.87 24.95 11.19
CA ASN A 511 -17.62 24.67 9.78
C ASN A 511 -18.87 24.66 8.88
N GLY A 512 -20.07 24.82 9.47
CA GLY A 512 -21.35 24.84 8.74
C GLY A 512 -21.94 23.48 8.36
N GLU A 513 -21.28 22.36 8.68
CA GLU A 513 -21.81 21.02 8.44
C GLU A 513 -22.77 20.55 9.53
N HIS A 514 -23.92 21.20 9.63
CA HIS A 514 -24.92 20.91 10.65
C HIS A 514 -25.51 19.52 10.54
N PHE A 515 -25.95 18.98 11.68
CA PHE A 515 -26.74 17.75 11.73
C PHE A 515 -27.99 17.86 10.84
N PHE A 516 -28.31 16.77 10.16
CA PHE A 516 -29.56 16.69 9.38
C PHE A 516 -30.22 15.31 9.50
N VAL A 517 -31.54 15.28 9.27
CA VAL A 517 -32.30 14.07 8.97
C VAL A 517 -32.95 14.29 7.60
N LYS A 518 -32.60 13.48 6.60
CA LYS A 518 -33.03 13.60 5.21
C LYS A 518 -33.55 12.27 4.67
N ASN A 519 -34.30 12.31 3.57
CA ASN A 519 -34.72 11.08 2.86
C ASN A 519 -33.85 10.83 1.64
N LEU A 520 -34.08 9.69 0.97
CA LEU A 520 -33.34 9.22 -0.22
C LEU A 520 -33.18 10.29 -1.32
N GLU A 521 -34.18 11.15 -1.50
CA GLU A 521 -34.18 12.14 -2.59
C GLU A 521 -33.50 13.46 -2.19
N THR A 522 -33.54 13.80 -0.90
CA THR A 522 -33.01 15.07 -0.42
C THR A 522 -31.60 15.00 0.13
N VAL A 523 -31.03 13.79 0.26
CA VAL A 523 -29.67 13.57 0.80
C VAL A 523 -28.57 13.80 -0.25
N GLN A 524 -28.94 13.93 -1.52
CA GLN A 524 -27.97 14.14 -2.59
C GLN A 524 -27.25 15.49 -2.42
N GLY A 525 -25.93 15.48 -2.64
CA GLY A 525 -25.06 16.65 -2.44
C GLY A 525 -24.55 16.82 -1.01
N ASP A 526 -25.15 16.15 -0.02
CA ASP A 526 -24.68 16.20 1.37
C ASP A 526 -23.75 15.00 1.67
N GLU A 527 -22.82 15.21 2.59
CA GLU A 527 -21.95 14.17 3.13
C GLU A 527 -21.59 14.50 4.59
N ARG A 528 -21.33 13.50 5.40
CA ARG A 528 -20.88 13.65 6.80
C ARG A 528 -19.85 12.58 7.13
N ASP A 529 -19.11 12.81 8.19
CA ASP A 529 -18.15 11.82 8.68
C ASP A 529 -18.86 10.50 8.99
N THR A 530 -20.04 10.59 9.62
CA THR A 530 -20.89 9.42 9.87
C THR A 530 -22.29 9.59 9.31
N MET A 531 -22.81 8.53 8.71
CA MET A 531 -24.21 8.43 8.28
C MET A 531 -24.91 7.31 9.02
N LEU A 532 -26.06 7.59 9.62
CA LEU A 532 -26.98 6.57 10.10
C LEU A 532 -28.11 6.41 9.06
N ILE A 533 -28.31 5.19 8.61
CA ILE A 533 -29.34 4.87 7.62
C ILE A 533 -30.47 4.08 8.29
N SER A 534 -31.64 4.64 8.29
CA SER A 534 -32.87 3.94 8.73
C SER A 534 -33.65 3.44 7.51
N ILE A 535 -33.82 2.15 7.41
CA ILE A 535 -34.63 1.55 6.34
C ILE A 535 -36.11 1.89 6.54
N GLY A 536 -36.60 1.79 7.78
CA GLY A 536 -37.98 2.15 8.15
C GLY A 536 -39.05 1.20 7.65
N TYR A 537 -38.77 0.41 6.62
CA TYR A 537 -39.58 -0.73 6.16
C TYR A 537 -39.11 -2.00 6.82
N GLY A 538 -39.91 -3.08 6.78
CA GLY A 538 -39.47 -4.36 7.30
C GLY A 538 -40.62 -5.29 7.68
N PHE A 539 -40.40 -6.14 8.71
CA PHE A 539 -41.43 -7.05 9.23
C PHE A 539 -42.57 -6.28 9.92
N ASP A 540 -43.78 -6.64 9.57
CA ASP A 540 -45.01 -6.15 10.21
C ASP A 540 -45.35 -6.92 11.48
N GLU A 541 -46.47 -6.54 12.14
CA GLU A 541 -46.99 -7.22 13.33
C GLU A 541 -47.27 -8.74 13.16
N ASN A 542 -47.39 -9.19 11.90
CA ASN A 542 -47.64 -10.59 11.55
C ASN A 542 -46.37 -11.31 11.05
N HIS A 543 -45.18 -10.72 11.29
CA HIS A 543 -43.91 -11.24 10.78
C HIS A 543 -43.89 -11.43 9.24
N ARG A 544 -44.55 -10.54 8.50
CA ARG A 544 -44.49 -10.50 7.04
C ARG A 544 -43.61 -9.38 6.59
N LEU A 545 -42.56 -9.73 5.85
CA LEU A 545 -41.66 -8.74 5.29
C LEU A 545 -42.33 -8.03 4.11
N SER A 546 -42.33 -6.70 4.12
CA SER A 546 -42.75 -5.91 2.99
C SER A 546 -41.69 -5.97 1.89
N ARG A 547 -42.06 -6.38 0.68
CA ARG A 547 -41.17 -6.30 -0.49
C ARG A 547 -41.26 -4.95 -1.21
N ASN A 548 -42.10 -4.05 -0.74
CA ASN A 548 -42.21 -2.69 -1.25
C ASN A 548 -41.42 -1.73 -0.34
N PHE A 549 -40.31 -1.24 -0.89
CA PHE A 549 -39.42 -0.25 -0.28
C PHE A 549 -39.57 1.12 -0.92
N GLY A 550 -40.78 1.44 -1.37
CA GLY A 550 -41.12 2.73 -1.98
C GLY A 550 -40.28 3.02 -3.24
N PRO A 551 -39.50 4.10 -3.25
CA PRO A 551 -38.73 4.53 -4.41
C PRO A 551 -37.71 3.51 -4.94
N LEU A 552 -37.24 2.55 -4.11
CA LEU A 552 -36.31 1.51 -4.57
C LEU A 552 -36.95 0.47 -5.52
N ASN A 553 -38.26 0.29 -5.46
CA ASN A 553 -38.95 -0.64 -6.33
C ASN A 553 -39.20 -0.07 -7.74
N GLN A 554 -38.96 1.23 -7.93
CA GLN A 554 -39.13 1.89 -9.20
C GLN A 554 -37.89 1.71 -10.09
N THR A 555 -38.05 1.89 -11.40
CA THR A 555 -36.94 1.95 -12.35
C THR A 555 -35.96 3.06 -11.92
N GLY A 556 -34.66 2.74 -11.82
CA GLY A 556 -33.64 3.68 -11.28
C GLY A 556 -33.60 3.75 -9.77
N GLY A 557 -34.28 2.85 -9.04
CA GLY A 557 -34.25 2.73 -7.59
C GLY A 557 -32.84 2.40 -7.07
N GLU A 558 -32.09 1.62 -7.83
CA GLU A 558 -30.68 1.29 -7.57
C GLU A 558 -29.79 2.54 -7.49
N ARG A 559 -30.07 3.56 -8.30
CA ARG A 559 -29.32 4.83 -8.30
C ARG A 559 -29.55 5.63 -7.00
N ARG A 560 -30.78 5.57 -6.47
CA ARG A 560 -31.12 6.19 -5.17
C ARG A 560 -30.35 5.54 -4.05
N LEU A 561 -30.28 4.21 -4.04
CA LEU A 561 -29.50 3.48 -3.07
C LEU A 561 -28.02 3.82 -3.18
N ASN A 562 -27.47 3.85 -4.40
CA ASN A 562 -26.06 4.20 -4.62
C ASN A 562 -25.71 5.59 -4.06
N VAL A 563 -26.58 6.58 -4.30
CA VAL A 563 -26.39 7.91 -3.72
C VAL A 563 -26.38 7.86 -2.21
N LEU A 564 -27.31 7.16 -1.59
CA LEU A 564 -27.42 7.07 -0.14
C LEU A 564 -26.21 6.45 0.53
N ILE A 565 -25.79 5.27 0.05
CA ILE A 565 -24.73 4.50 0.68
C ILE A 565 -23.33 5.11 0.50
N THR A 566 -23.19 6.08 -0.43
CA THR A 566 -21.93 6.81 -0.67
C THR A 566 -21.82 8.14 0.05
N ARG A 567 -22.71 8.45 1.02
CA ARG A 567 -22.70 9.75 1.73
C ARG A 567 -21.82 9.78 2.97
N ALA A 568 -21.38 8.63 3.46
CA ALA A 568 -20.48 8.55 4.60
C ALA A 568 -19.03 8.72 4.20
N ARG A 569 -18.26 9.54 4.94
CA ARG A 569 -16.81 9.66 4.78
C ARG A 569 -16.06 8.59 5.56
N GLU A 570 -16.46 8.31 6.80
CA GLU A 570 -15.73 7.43 7.74
C GLU A 570 -16.55 6.24 8.20
N ARG A 571 -17.82 6.46 8.54
CA ARG A 571 -18.69 5.43 9.14
C ARG A 571 -20.10 5.48 8.57
N CYS A 572 -20.65 4.32 8.29
CA CYS A 572 -22.04 4.13 7.94
C CYS A 572 -22.67 3.05 8.81
N VAL A 573 -23.75 3.37 9.50
CA VAL A 573 -24.49 2.41 10.34
C VAL A 573 -25.89 2.27 9.80
N VAL A 574 -26.27 1.03 9.45
CA VAL A 574 -27.58 0.72 8.87
C VAL A 574 -28.47 0.05 9.90
N PHE A 575 -29.67 0.59 10.10
CA PHE A 575 -30.67 0.07 11.01
C PHE A 575 -31.81 -0.57 10.22
N ALA A 576 -32.16 -1.82 10.55
CA ALA A 576 -33.31 -2.50 10.01
C ALA A 576 -33.80 -3.60 10.96
N ASN A 577 -35.06 -4.00 10.84
CA ASN A 577 -35.60 -5.15 11.59
C ASN A 577 -35.61 -6.46 10.78
N PHE A 578 -34.90 -6.50 9.66
CA PHE A 578 -34.69 -7.66 8.78
C PHE A 578 -33.27 -7.65 8.27
N ARG A 579 -32.81 -8.78 7.79
CA ARG A 579 -31.46 -8.99 7.29
C ARG A 579 -31.42 -9.15 5.78
N GLY A 580 -30.26 -9.02 5.18
CA GLY A 580 -30.12 -9.16 3.71
C GLY A 580 -30.67 -10.48 3.16
N TYR A 581 -30.43 -11.59 3.86
CA TYR A 581 -30.91 -12.91 3.44
C TYR A 581 -32.42 -13.13 3.60
N ASP A 582 -33.13 -12.26 4.32
CA ASP A 582 -34.61 -12.28 4.40
C ASP A 582 -35.27 -11.74 3.12
N LEU A 583 -34.47 -11.10 2.24
CA LEU A 583 -34.89 -10.62 0.93
C LEU A 583 -34.44 -11.60 -0.17
N PRO A 584 -35.29 -12.53 -0.58
CA PRO A 584 -34.95 -13.42 -1.69
C PRO A 584 -34.86 -12.62 -3.00
N VAL A 585 -33.76 -12.75 -3.71
CA VAL A 585 -33.52 -12.14 -5.01
C VAL A 585 -33.87 -13.17 -6.09
N GLU A 586 -34.90 -12.89 -6.86
CA GLU A 586 -35.40 -13.67 -7.99
C GLU A 586 -35.17 -12.87 -9.31
N SER A 587 -35.39 -13.49 -10.46
CA SER A 587 -35.11 -12.84 -11.76
C SER A 587 -36.01 -11.62 -12.07
N ASP A 588 -37.09 -11.45 -11.35
CA ASP A 588 -38.04 -10.34 -11.48
C ASP A 588 -37.95 -9.33 -10.33
N THR A 589 -36.96 -9.52 -9.42
CA THR A 589 -36.73 -8.57 -8.32
C THR A 589 -36.21 -7.25 -8.90
N PRO A 590 -36.79 -6.09 -8.51
CA PRO A 590 -36.28 -4.80 -8.92
C PRO A 590 -34.81 -4.60 -8.54
N ASP A 591 -34.00 -4.01 -9.42
CA ASP A 591 -32.55 -3.83 -9.23
C ASP A 591 -32.23 -3.11 -7.92
N GLY A 592 -33.02 -2.11 -7.53
CA GLY A 592 -32.83 -1.41 -6.25
C GLY A 592 -33.04 -2.29 -5.01
N VAL A 593 -33.95 -3.27 -5.08
CA VAL A 593 -34.21 -4.22 -3.98
C VAL A 593 -33.11 -5.29 -3.95
N ALA A 594 -32.65 -5.76 -5.11
CA ALA A 594 -31.52 -6.69 -5.21
C ALA A 594 -30.23 -6.06 -4.63
N ALA A 595 -29.95 -4.83 -5.01
CA ALA A 595 -28.81 -4.07 -4.47
C ALA A 595 -28.93 -3.81 -2.95
N LEU A 596 -30.16 -3.58 -2.44
CA LEU A 596 -30.39 -3.46 -0.99
C LEU A 596 -30.08 -4.78 -0.26
N SER A 597 -30.51 -5.92 -0.82
CA SER A 597 -30.17 -7.23 -0.24
C SER A 597 -28.65 -7.46 -0.18
N ALA A 598 -27.94 -7.14 -1.26
CA ALA A 598 -26.48 -7.21 -1.31
C ALA A 598 -25.83 -6.28 -0.28
N PHE A 599 -26.32 -5.04 -0.17
CA PHE A 599 -25.82 -4.06 0.78
C PHE A 599 -25.98 -4.49 2.24
N LEU A 600 -27.17 -4.96 2.63
CA LEU A 600 -27.44 -5.44 3.99
C LEU A 600 -26.63 -6.70 4.31
N THR A 601 -26.53 -7.63 3.37
CA THR A 601 -25.72 -8.84 3.52
C THR A 601 -24.25 -8.51 3.77
N TYR A 602 -23.71 -7.58 2.99
CA TYR A 602 -22.33 -7.12 3.15
C TYR A 602 -22.14 -6.33 4.46
N ALA A 603 -23.10 -5.47 4.84
CA ALA A 603 -23.03 -4.71 6.09
C ALA A 603 -22.99 -5.61 7.33
N GLU A 604 -23.68 -6.77 7.27
CA GLU A 604 -23.70 -7.75 8.35
C GLU A 604 -22.44 -8.63 8.37
N THR A 605 -22.03 -9.15 7.22
CA THR A 605 -20.98 -10.19 7.15
C THR A 605 -19.59 -9.63 6.88
N ARG A 606 -19.50 -8.44 6.31
CA ARG A 606 -18.26 -7.83 5.74
C ARG A 606 -17.49 -8.76 4.78
N ASN A 607 -18.15 -9.79 4.27
CA ASN A 607 -17.56 -10.76 3.36
C ASN A 607 -17.60 -10.24 1.93
N ALA A 608 -16.45 -9.85 1.41
CA ALA A 608 -16.30 -9.33 0.04
C ALA A 608 -16.31 -10.44 -1.04
N ALA A 609 -16.30 -11.71 -0.67
CA ALA A 609 -16.23 -12.81 -1.64
C ALA A 609 -17.35 -12.81 -2.71
N PRO A 610 -18.61 -12.42 -2.40
CA PRO A 610 -19.64 -12.27 -3.43
C PRO A 610 -19.45 -11.06 -4.34
N LEU A 611 -18.66 -10.06 -3.90
CA LEU A 611 -18.51 -8.77 -4.58
C LEU A 611 -17.27 -8.73 -5.50
N SER A 612 -16.40 -9.73 -5.45
CA SER A 612 -15.15 -9.78 -6.21
C SER A 612 -15.35 -10.26 -7.65
N ALA A 613 -16.14 -9.54 -8.43
CA ALA A 613 -16.28 -9.78 -9.87
C ALA A 613 -15.28 -8.97 -10.73
N GLY A 614 -14.35 -8.24 -10.12
CA GLY A 614 -13.25 -7.59 -10.82
C GLY A 614 -12.15 -8.61 -11.14
N GLU A 615 -11.56 -8.54 -12.33
CA GLU A 615 -10.34 -9.28 -12.66
C GLU A 615 -9.32 -9.06 -11.55
N ASP A 616 -9.21 -10.03 -10.65
CA ASP A 616 -8.03 -10.16 -9.85
C ASP A 616 -6.87 -10.24 -10.85
N ILE A 617 -6.00 -9.27 -10.85
CA ILE A 617 -4.66 -9.44 -11.39
C ILE A 617 -4.04 -10.49 -10.49
N SER A 618 -4.43 -11.74 -10.74
CA SER A 618 -3.76 -12.89 -10.17
C SER A 618 -2.33 -12.79 -10.69
N PRO A 619 -1.35 -12.55 -9.84
CA PRO A 619 0.02 -12.59 -10.31
C PRO A 619 0.27 -14.01 -10.78
N ASP A 620 0.36 -14.22 -12.11
CA ASP A 620 0.75 -15.49 -12.71
C ASP A 620 2.16 -15.93 -12.26
N VAL A 621 2.84 -15.08 -11.54
CA VAL A 621 4.10 -15.32 -10.84
C VAL A 621 3.93 -14.85 -9.41
N ALA A 622 3.94 -15.78 -8.46
CA ALA A 622 4.01 -15.46 -7.05
C ALA A 622 5.21 -14.53 -6.83
N ASP A 623 4.96 -13.28 -6.46
CA ASP A 623 6.03 -12.35 -6.10
C ASP A 623 6.62 -12.81 -4.75
N LEU A 624 7.76 -13.48 -4.83
CA LEU A 624 8.45 -14.06 -3.68
C LEU A 624 9.12 -12.99 -2.81
N PHE A 625 9.29 -11.78 -3.33
CA PHE A 625 9.99 -10.73 -2.60
C PHE A 625 9.19 -10.24 -1.38
N PRO A 626 7.90 -9.84 -1.49
CA PRO A 626 7.09 -9.52 -0.32
C PRO A 626 6.99 -10.68 0.67
N GLU A 627 6.90 -11.93 0.19
CA GLU A 627 6.84 -13.11 1.06
C GLU A 627 8.14 -13.30 1.87
N THR A 628 9.30 -13.01 1.27
CA THR A 628 10.59 -13.06 1.99
C THR A 628 10.64 -12.01 3.11
N VAL A 629 10.13 -10.81 2.84
CA VAL A 629 10.05 -9.72 3.84
C VAL A 629 9.06 -10.11 4.95
N ALA A 630 7.90 -10.66 4.58
CA ALA A 630 6.88 -11.09 5.53
C ALA A 630 7.41 -12.13 6.51
N ARG A 631 8.07 -13.18 6.03
CA ARG A 631 8.67 -14.23 6.87
C ARG A 631 9.71 -13.64 7.85
N MET A 632 10.57 -12.77 7.35
CA MET A 632 11.55 -12.10 8.21
C MET A 632 10.88 -11.31 9.34
N LEU A 633 9.76 -10.63 9.08
CA LEU A 633 8.99 -9.90 10.09
C LEU A 633 8.31 -10.86 11.07
N GLU A 634 7.72 -11.96 10.59
CA GLU A 634 7.09 -12.99 11.41
C GLU A 634 8.12 -13.67 12.33
N ASP A 635 9.33 -13.95 11.83
CA ASP A 635 10.45 -14.47 12.61
C ASP A 635 10.90 -13.49 13.73
N ASN A 636 10.65 -12.19 13.53
CA ASN A 636 10.90 -11.16 14.55
C ASN A 636 9.67 -10.85 15.43
N GLY A 637 8.61 -11.66 15.33
CA GLY A 637 7.43 -11.60 16.22
C GLY A 637 6.35 -10.62 15.79
N TYR A 638 6.38 -10.09 14.57
CA TYR A 638 5.32 -9.23 14.05
C TYR A 638 4.23 -10.07 13.36
N THR A 639 2.99 -9.61 13.45
CA THR A 639 1.87 -10.19 12.68
C THR A 639 1.70 -9.40 11.39
N VAL A 640 1.78 -10.09 10.26
CA VAL A 640 1.82 -9.47 8.92
C VAL A 640 0.63 -9.95 8.08
N ALA A 641 -0.16 -9.00 7.59
CA ALA A 641 -1.16 -9.23 6.56
C ALA A 641 -0.57 -8.96 5.17
N ARG A 642 -0.92 -9.81 4.20
CA ARG A 642 -0.42 -9.77 2.82
C ARG A 642 -1.49 -9.25 1.88
N ASN A 643 -1.08 -8.47 0.86
CA ASN A 643 -1.96 -7.96 -0.19
C ASN A 643 -3.21 -7.25 0.35
N VAL A 644 -3.02 -6.31 1.29
CA VAL A 644 -4.12 -5.59 1.94
C VAL A 644 -4.78 -4.62 0.98
N GLY A 645 -6.06 -4.80 0.73
CA GLY A 645 -6.90 -4.01 -0.17
C GLY A 645 -7.88 -4.89 -0.94
N CYS A 646 -8.98 -4.29 -1.44
CA CYS A 646 -10.08 -5.05 -2.06
C CYS A 646 -10.30 -4.78 -3.54
N ALA A 647 -9.86 -3.63 -4.08
CA ALA A 647 -10.21 -3.23 -5.44
C ALA A 647 -9.14 -2.35 -6.09
N GLY A 648 -8.35 -2.91 -6.99
CA GLY A 648 -7.44 -2.19 -7.88
C GLY A 648 -6.20 -1.56 -7.25
N PHE A 649 -6.16 -1.38 -5.94
CA PHE A 649 -4.96 -0.96 -5.20
C PHE A 649 -4.77 -1.83 -3.95
N ARG A 650 -3.54 -2.29 -3.77
CA ARG A 650 -3.16 -3.12 -2.61
C ARG A 650 -1.85 -2.64 -2.01
N ILE A 651 -1.73 -2.78 -0.70
CA ILE A 651 -0.47 -2.66 0.03
C ILE A 651 0.12 -4.06 0.10
N ASP A 652 1.37 -4.23 -0.31
CA ASP A 652 2.03 -5.53 -0.39
C ASP A 652 2.02 -6.24 0.96
N LEU A 653 2.44 -5.53 2.04
CA LEU A 653 2.43 -6.05 3.40
C LEU A 653 1.92 -4.98 4.37
N ALA A 654 1.07 -5.37 5.31
CA ALA A 654 0.62 -4.52 6.39
C ALA A 654 0.92 -5.19 7.74
N VAL A 655 1.49 -4.42 8.68
CA VAL A 655 1.87 -4.92 10.00
C VAL A 655 0.83 -4.50 11.02
N LEU A 656 0.26 -5.46 11.74
CA LEU A 656 -0.72 -5.19 12.78
C LEU A 656 -0.09 -4.49 13.98
N HIS A 657 -0.86 -3.62 14.62
CA HIS A 657 -0.44 -2.95 15.85
C HIS A 657 -0.45 -3.94 17.02
N PRO A 658 0.63 -4.02 17.83
CA PRO A 658 0.71 -5.04 18.89
C PRO A 658 -0.27 -4.83 20.05
N GLU A 659 -0.68 -3.57 20.29
CA GLU A 659 -1.52 -3.21 21.44
C GLU A 659 -2.95 -2.80 21.04
N THR A 660 -3.20 -2.52 19.76
CA THR A 660 -4.50 -2.04 19.27
C THR A 660 -5.07 -3.02 18.26
N GLU A 661 -6.12 -3.72 18.64
CA GLU A 661 -6.78 -4.70 17.80
C GLU A 661 -7.45 -4.02 16.59
N GLY A 662 -7.37 -4.66 15.42
CA GLY A 662 -8.01 -4.19 14.19
C GLY A 662 -7.33 -3.00 13.50
N VAL A 663 -6.10 -2.63 13.90
CA VAL A 663 -5.37 -1.50 13.33
C VAL A 663 -4.02 -1.96 12.77
N TYR A 664 -3.69 -1.53 11.57
CA TYR A 664 -2.35 -1.65 11.00
C TYR A 664 -1.48 -0.47 11.43
N MET A 665 -0.34 -0.74 12.06
CA MET A 665 0.60 0.32 12.44
C MET A 665 1.46 0.81 11.29
N ALA A 666 1.67 -0.03 10.27
CA ALA A 666 2.52 0.30 9.13
C ALA A 666 2.10 -0.45 7.85
N GLY A 667 2.29 0.20 6.72
CA GLY A 667 2.21 -0.39 5.38
C GLY A 667 3.60 -0.43 4.72
N ILE A 668 3.95 -1.58 4.15
CA ILE A 668 5.20 -1.80 3.45
C ILE A 668 4.87 -1.95 1.96
N LEU A 669 5.48 -1.10 1.15
CA LEU A 669 5.35 -1.08 -0.30
C LEU A 669 6.61 -1.69 -0.91
N CYS A 670 6.44 -2.66 -1.78
CA CYS A 670 7.51 -3.28 -2.54
C CYS A 670 7.55 -2.74 -3.99
N ASP A 671 8.67 -2.90 -4.66
CA ASP A 671 8.86 -2.50 -6.06
C ASP A 671 8.40 -3.59 -7.04
N GLY A 672 7.32 -4.28 -6.70
CA GLY A 672 6.71 -5.35 -7.47
C GLY A 672 5.79 -4.88 -8.61
N PRO A 673 4.95 -5.79 -9.16
CA PRO A 673 4.08 -5.51 -10.30
C PRO A 673 3.17 -4.29 -10.10
N PHE A 674 2.66 -4.08 -8.88
CA PHE A 674 1.83 -2.91 -8.57
C PHE A 674 2.56 -1.58 -8.72
N TYR A 675 3.84 -1.54 -8.34
CA TYR A 675 4.66 -0.34 -8.51
C TYR A 675 4.84 -0.01 -9.99
N TRP A 676 5.17 -1.00 -10.82
CA TRP A 676 5.43 -0.82 -12.24
C TRP A 676 4.18 -0.67 -13.11
N SER A 677 3.00 -1.05 -12.61
CA SER A 677 1.72 -0.89 -13.34
C SER A 677 1.21 0.54 -13.41
N ALA A 678 1.78 1.47 -12.64
CA ALA A 678 1.39 2.87 -12.68
C ALA A 678 1.72 3.50 -14.03
N ALA A 679 0.79 4.27 -14.57
CA ALA A 679 0.89 4.86 -15.89
C ALA A 679 2.00 5.95 -15.99
N ASP A 680 2.24 6.66 -14.90
CA ASP A 680 3.23 7.74 -14.82
C ASP A 680 3.86 7.85 -13.42
N ALA A 681 4.96 8.61 -13.34
CA ALA A 681 5.70 8.79 -12.10
C ALA A 681 4.93 9.61 -11.04
N ARG A 682 4.06 10.54 -11.47
CA ARG A 682 3.23 11.33 -10.55
C ARG A 682 2.25 10.43 -9.79
N ASP A 683 1.56 9.54 -10.50
CA ASP A 683 0.70 8.52 -9.90
C ASP A 683 1.50 7.62 -8.96
N ARG A 684 2.57 7.03 -9.47
CA ARG A 684 3.38 6.02 -8.80
C ARG A 684 4.08 6.53 -7.54
N ASP A 685 4.77 7.67 -7.67
CA ASP A 685 5.71 8.11 -6.66
C ASP A 685 5.19 9.24 -5.76
N ARG A 686 4.09 9.92 -6.15
CA ARG A 686 3.49 10.99 -5.36
C ARG A 686 2.06 10.69 -4.92
N LEU A 687 1.13 10.55 -5.88
CA LEU A 687 -0.30 10.60 -5.56
C LEU A 687 -0.75 9.40 -4.72
N ARG A 688 -0.32 8.19 -5.06
CA ARG A 688 -0.66 6.96 -4.30
C ARG A 688 -0.19 7.05 -2.85
N GLY A 689 1.05 7.49 -2.64
CA GLY A 689 1.59 7.69 -1.31
C GLY A 689 0.80 8.74 -0.53
N GLN A 690 0.52 9.90 -1.13
CA GLN A 690 -0.23 10.97 -0.49
C GLN A 690 -1.64 10.55 -0.07
N VAL A 691 -2.35 9.77 -0.91
CA VAL A 691 -3.68 9.25 -0.55
C VAL A 691 -3.60 8.31 0.64
N LEU A 692 -2.67 7.37 0.65
CA LEU A 692 -2.50 6.43 1.77
C LEU A 692 -2.08 7.13 3.05
N GLU A 693 -1.12 8.06 2.97
CA GLU A 693 -0.69 8.88 4.12
C GLU A 693 -1.86 9.72 4.66
N GLY A 694 -2.69 10.30 3.76
CA GLY A 694 -3.91 11.01 4.11
C GLY A 694 -4.98 10.13 4.76
N LEU A 695 -5.00 8.82 4.47
CA LEU A 695 -5.84 7.83 5.15
C LEU A 695 -5.26 7.40 6.51
N GLY A 696 -4.04 7.81 6.85
CA GLY A 696 -3.39 7.52 8.14
C GLY A 696 -2.37 6.39 8.11
N TRP A 697 -1.96 5.92 6.95
CA TRP A 697 -0.91 4.91 6.86
C TRP A 697 0.47 5.48 7.19
N ASN A 698 1.22 4.79 8.01
CA ASN A 698 2.67 4.95 8.09
C ASN A 698 3.29 4.06 7.02
N LEU A 699 3.88 4.66 5.98
CA LEU A 699 4.39 3.93 4.83
C LEU A 699 5.91 3.85 4.84
N ILE A 700 6.44 2.69 4.48
CA ILE A 700 7.83 2.50 4.12
C ILE A 700 7.91 1.76 2.79
N ARG A 701 8.86 2.15 1.93
CA ARG A 701 9.14 1.41 0.68
C ARG A 701 10.42 0.62 0.82
N ILE A 702 10.39 -0.60 0.32
CA ILE A 702 11.54 -1.49 0.27
C ILE A 702 11.81 -1.82 -1.19
N TRP A 703 13.08 -1.68 -1.56
CA TRP A 703 13.55 -1.93 -2.92
C TRP A 703 14.20 -3.31 -3.01
N SER A 704 13.75 -4.13 -3.93
CA SER A 704 14.27 -5.49 -4.09
C SER A 704 15.78 -5.53 -4.39
N PRO A 705 16.38 -4.62 -5.22
CA PRO A 705 17.81 -4.65 -5.44
C PRO A 705 18.63 -4.36 -4.17
N GLU A 706 18.20 -3.41 -3.35
CA GLU A 706 18.87 -3.09 -2.08
C GLU A 706 18.70 -4.21 -1.06
N TRP A 707 17.50 -4.80 -0.99
CA TRP A 707 17.21 -5.91 -0.09
C TRP A 707 18.10 -7.12 -0.35
N PHE A 708 18.23 -7.53 -1.61
CA PHE A 708 19.06 -8.69 -1.96
C PHE A 708 20.56 -8.42 -1.86
N GLN A 709 21.00 -7.18 -2.01
CA GLN A 709 22.41 -6.81 -1.84
C GLN A 709 22.79 -6.63 -0.36
N HIS A 710 21.92 -6.01 0.44
CA HIS A 710 22.18 -5.61 1.81
C HIS A 710 21.05 -6.00 2.79
N PRO A 711 20.66 -7.29 2.88
CA PRO A 711 19.47 -7.72 3.64
C PRO A 711 19.54 -7.33 5.12
N ALA A 712 20.70 -7.43 5.76
CA ALA A 712 20.85 -7.09 7.18
C ALA A 712 20.62 -5.59 7.45
N SER A 713 21.07 -4.73 6.54
CA SER A 713 20.86 -3.27 6.65
C SER A 713 19.38 -2.91 6.44
N CYS A 714 18.76 -3.48 5.41
CA CYS A 714 17.33 -3.24 5.12
C CYS A 714 16.45 -3.75 6.25
N THR A 715 16.73 -4.95 6.79
CA THR A 715 16.03 -5.49 7.96
C THR A 715 16.11 -4.54 9.14
N LYS A 716 17.30 -4.02 9.45
CA LYS A 716 17.47 -3.09 10.57
C LYS A 716 16.65 -1.82 10.38
N VAL A 717 16.73 -1.19 9.20
CA VAL A 717 15.97 0.04 8.90
C VAL A 717 14.46 -0.22 9.01
N LEU A 718 13.98 -1.36 8.51
CA LEU A 718 12.57 -1.73 8.61
C LEU A 718 12.13 -1.94 10.05
N LEU A 719 12.90 -2.67 10.86
CA LEU A 719 12.58 -2.89 12.27
C LEU A 719 12.61 -1.60 13.08
N ASP A 720 13.59 -0.72 12.86
CA ASP A 720 13.66 0.59 13.49
C ASP A 720 12.43 1.45 13.14
N PHE A 721 12.00 1.43 11.87
CA PHE A 721 10.78 2.10 11.43
C PHE A 721 9.53 1.55 12.13
N LEU A 722 9.38 0.23 12.27
CA LEU A 722 8.23 -0.39 12.93
C LEU A 722 8.17 -0.06 14.42
N VAL A 723 9.32 -0.01 15.09
CA VAL A 723 9.41 0.44 16.49
C VAL A 723 8.94 1.89 16.66
N ASP A 724 9.27 2.75 15.69
CA ASP A 724 8.80 4.14 15.72
C ASP A 724 7.33 4.27 15.32
N ALA A 725 6.85 3.46 14.38
CA ALA A 725 5.44 3.42 14.00
C ALA A 725 4.55 2.95 15.16
N ALA A 726 4.98 1.96 15.94
CA ALA A 726 4.25 1.47 17.11
C ALA A 726 4.11 2.50 18.25
N LYS A 727 4.98 3.52 18.29
CA LYS A 727 4.90 4.61 19.29
C LYS A 727 3.93 5.73 18.89
N LYS A 728 3.57 5.80 17.62
CA LYS A 728 2.63 6.79 17.13
C LYS A 728 1.24 6.37 17.57
N GLU A 729 0.52 7.27 18.24
CA GLU A 729 -0.92 7.03 18.45
C GLU A 729 -1.59 6.79 17.08
N PRO A 730 -2.47 5.76 16.97
CA PRO A 730 -3.26 5.57 15.75
C PRO A 730 -3.96 6.90 15.45
N LEU A 731 -3.80 7.39 14.23
CA LEU A 731 -4.38 8.67 13.83
C LEU A 731 -5.89 8.65 14.13
N LYS A 732 -6.31 9.45 15.07
CA LYS A 732 -7.72 9.84 15.19
C LYS A 732 -8.03 10.54 13.87
N LEU A 733 -8.85 9.92 13.03
CA LEU A 733 -9.24 10.39 11.70
C LEU A 733 -9.81 11.82 11.76
N SER A 734 -8.98 12.83 11.74
CA SER A 734 -9.39 14.24 11.84
C SER A 734 -8.63 15.18 10.90
N VAL A 735 -7.77 14.64 10.03
CA VAL A 735 -7.05 15.47 9.07
C VAL A 735 -7.65 15.20 7.69
N GLU A 736 -8.38 16.17 7.16
CA GLU A 736 -8.60 16.24 5.72
C GLU A 736 -7.23 16.19 5.05
N PRO A 737 -7.05 15.38 3.97
CA PRO A 737 -5.83 15.49 3.19
C PRO A 737 -5.72 16.95 2.78
N GLU A 738 -4.72 17.65 3.30
CA GLU A 738 -4.37 18.97 2.79
C GLU A 738 -4.00 18.80 1.31
N ILE A 739 -5.02 18.89 0.45
CA ILE A 739 -4.78 19.34 -0.91
C ILE A 739 -4.15 20.71 -0.67
N PRO A 740 -2.89 20.94 -1.09
CA PRO A 740 -2.26 22.22 -0.84
C PRO A 740 -3.18 23.30 -1.42
N VAL A 741 -4.00 23.87 -0.54
CA VAL A 741 -4.69 25.11 -0.83
C VAL A 741 -3.55 26.07 -1.04
N VAL A 742 -3.42 26.58 -2.24
CA VAL A 742 -2.53 27.70 -2.51
C VAL A 742 -2.93 28.77 -1.50
N GLU A 743 -2.12 28.90 -0.44
CA GLU A 743 -2.34 29.95 0.55
C GLU A 743 -2.57 31.24 -0.22
N ALA A 744 -3.74 31.83 0.03
CA ALA A 744 -4.02 33.14 -0.49
C ALA A 744 -2.85 34.02 -0.07
N VAL A 745 -2.20 34.64 -1.06
CA VAL A 745 -1.09 35.56 -0.85
C VAL A 745 -1.51 36.52 0.24
N GLU A 746 -0.84 36.47 1.40
CA GLU A 746 -1.00 37.50 2.44
C GLU A 746 -0.85 38.84 1.73
N GLU A 747 -1.84 39.69 1.91
CA GLU A 747 -1.78 41.08 1.45
C GLU A 747 -0.52 41.69 2.06
N ILE A 748 0.46 41.97 1.23
CA ILE A 748 1.61 42.79 1.61
C ILE A 748 1.01 44.18 1.86
N GLU A 749 0.87 44.57 3.12
CA GLU A 749 0.59 45.96 3.51
C GLU A 749 1.75 46.79 2.93
N GLU A 750 1.43 47.62 1.92
CA GLU A 750 2.34 48.64 1.42
C GLU A 750 2.50 49.70 2.50
N GLU A 751 3.64 49.73 3.17
CA GLU A 751 4.08 50.92 3.89
C GLU A 751 4.29 52.08 2.91
N PRO A 752 3.79 53.27 3.18
CA PRO A 752 3.97 54.41 2.28
C PRO A 752 5.42 54.85 2.26
N ALA A 753 6.06 54.66 1.07
CA ALA A 753 7.40 55.13 0.82
C ALA A 753 7.42 56.66 0.76
N GLU A 754 8.20 57.30 1.65
CA GLU A 754 8.58 58.71 1.55
C GLU A 754 9.44 58.92 0.32
N GLU A 755 9.02 59.87 -0.54
CA GLU A 755 9.75 60.36 -1.68
C GLU A 755 11.07 61.01 -1.27
N THR A 756 12.20 60.46 -1.73
CA THR A 756 13.42 61.24 -1.94
C THR A 756 13.87 61.08 -3.39
N VAL A 757 13.74 62.13 -4.12
CA VAL A 757 14.18 62.28 -5.51
C VAL A 757 15.70 62.41 -5.53
N GLU A 758 16.42 61.47 -6.19
CA GLU A 758 17.74 61.67 -6.73
C GLU A 758 17.80 61.18 -8.18
N GLU A 759 17.94 62.12 -9.09
CA GLU A 759 18.19 61.88 -10.49
C GLU A 759 19.55 61.18 -10.69
N THR A 760 19.58 59.98 -11.27
CA THR A 760 20.80 59.45 -11.89
C THR A 760 20.43 58.88 -13.25
N GLN A 761 21.14 59.31 -14.26
CA GLN A 761 20.98 59.01 -15.67
C GLN A 761 21.13 57.51 -15.96
N ALA A 762 20.20 56.97 -16.73
CA ALA A 762 20.22 55.58 -17.19
C ALA A 762 20.97 55.45 -18.51
N GLU A 763 21.92 54.53 -18.56
CA GLU A 763 22.44 53.96 -19.79
C GLU A 763 21.49 52.87 -20.34
N PRO A 764 21.41 52.64 -21.66
CA PRO A 764 20.44 51.76 -22.27
C PRO A 764 20.81 50.29 -22.07
N VAL A 765 19.88 49.51 -21.52
CA VAL A 765 19.98 48.05 -21.38
C VAL A 765 19.56 47.42 -22.70
N GLU A 766 20.45 46.61 -23.29
CA GLU A 766 20.16 45.73 -24.43
C GLU A 766 19.06 44.71 -24.09
N GLU A 767 18.10 44.59 -25.00
CA GLU A 767 17.07 43.55 -24.97
C GLU A 767 17.69 42.16 -25.14
N LEU A 768 17.73 41.37 -24.08
CA LEU A 768 18.00 39.94 -24.13
C LEU A 768 16.76 39.19 -24.64
N LYS A 769 16.85 38.63 -25.84
CA LYS A 769 15.87 37.70 -26.40
C LYS A 769 15.82 36.45 -25.55
N PRO A 770 14.63 35.87 -25.27
CA PRO A 770 14.52 34.63 -24.51
C PRO A 770 15.13 33.47 -25.31
N GLN A 771 16.21 32.89 -24.79
CA GLN A 771 16.73 31.62 -25.27
C GLN A 771 15.71 30.51 -24.84
N GLN A 772 15.19 29.83 -25.85
CA GLN A 772 14.50 28.54 -25.61
C GLN A 772 15.55 27.53 -25.17
N VAL A 773 15.57 27.24 -23.88
CA VAL A 773 16.33 26.11 -23.34
C VAL A 773 15.55 24.85 -23.69
N ASN A 774 16.11 24.03 -24.56
CA ASN A 774 15.55 22.74 -24.92
C ASN A 774 15.84 21.76 -23.79
N LEU A 775 14.81 21.14 -23.23
CA LEU A 775 14.92 20.23 -22.12
C LEU A 775 15.80 18.99 -22.42
N PHE A 776 16.02 18.69 -23.71
CA PHE A 776 16.88 17.59 -24.14
C PHE A 776 18.38 17.92 -23.99
N ASP A 777 18.77 19.17 -24.11
CA ASP A 777 20.20 19.57 -23.98
C ASP A 777 20.65 19.48 -22.50
N LEU A 778 19.73 19.63 -21.54
CA LEU A 778 20.01 19.48 -20.11
C LEU A 778 20.20 18.00 -19.71
N PHE A 779 19.64 17.05 -20.48
CA PHE A 779 19.80 15.61 -20.24
C PHE A 779 21.12 15.07 -20.77
N GLU A 780 21.71 15.69 -21.80
CA GLU A 780 23.03 15.29 -22.31
C GLU A 780 24.17 15.75 -21.38
N GLU A 781 24.08 16.93 -20.78
CA GLU A 781 25.09 17.40 -19.81
C GLU A 781 25.14 16.60 -18.51
N LEU A 782 24.03 15.92 -18.11
CA LEU A 782 23.97 15.05 -16.92
C LEU A 782 24.46 13.62 -17.17
N GLN A 783 24.84 13.28 -18.42
CA GLN A 783 25.43 11.95 -18.73
C GLN A 783 26.97 12.00 -18.84
N GLU A 784 27.61 13.17 -18.79
CA GLU A 784 29.08 13.31 -18.84
C GLU A 784 29.74 13.63 -17.48
N GLU A 785 28.97 13.81 -16.38
CA GLU A 785 29.45 13.80 -15.00
C GLU A 785 29.00 12.49 -14.28
#